data_16c665b47f8138967f9db23a10cd9363
#
_entry.id   16c665b47f8138967f9db23a10cd9363
#
_cell.length_a   1.000
_cell.length_b   1.000
_cell.length_c   1.000
_cell.angle_alpha   90.00
_cell.angle_beta   90.00
_cell.angle_gamma   90.00
#
_symmetry.space_group_name_H-M   'P 1'
#
loop_
_entity.id
_entity.type
_entity.pdbx_description
1 polymer ?
#
loop_
_entity_poly.entity_id
_entity_poly.type
_entity_poly.pdbx_seq_one_letter_code
_entity_poly.pdbx_strand_id
1 'polypeptide(L)'
;MPELVLELNGQTWTLDPSRSYTLGRDPQGDMVLQDARVSWRHATVRWGGRSWIIEDHGSTNGTYVQGQRIHQMEIGPGSAVHLGNATDGPRLNLAAGQGAGPGAGLAPPAADLYSAQTAMAAPQQQAPHQAPVHQPPQYQQHPGAGWPHQAQQPPYQQPDAWQQQAHQQQAQHPGHHPQAHVPQQNPQHPPSGQQPPAHGGGSAPGGTPAAPPVYGDRSPTSFHQMAVGRVMRIGRALENELVVSDLQVSRHHAEFRATSDGRFEIVDLGSHNGTYVNGQPVRQQIIGPHDIVGVGHSTFRLVGDRLEEFVDTGDVSFSARHLTVTVDGGKQILKDVSFGVPEKSLIAVIGPSGSGKSTLLKALTGYRPANEGDVLYDNRNLYKQFAELRQRIGLVPQDDILHKELTVRKALRYAAKLRFPGDTAASEREARIGEVLGELKLDIHADKKVTSLSGGQRKRVSVALELLTKPSLIFLDEPTSGLDPGMDRDVMQLLRGLADDGRTVLVVTHSVAELAICDKLLVMAPGGSVAYFGPPEEALNFFGYETWADVFSAFENYRDYDWSGRWRGSQHYQMYAADIDAVAPQSVHVQPQMVQPPKAQSWGSQLWTLIRRYVSVIASDRGFLALMVILPAVLGAVSTVIPADSGLGPGPAKSAFQNRDAGTILLILAVGACFAGAANSVRELIKERVIYERERATGLSRSAYLMSKVVVLGVITAFQGALISAIGFGVRGEKMPEEGVVLTHLPAAEMALVIMALGFTSMMFGLIISSLVKTAEKTMPLLVMFAIVQVVFTGVLFQIFDKIGVEQVAWLMPSRWAIGAAGATANLNVLMPWPGAGPDPLWEHTATQWFVDMGVLLGIGVLCGFVVARLLRRHEPEVMRK
;
A
#
# COMPACT_ATOMS: atom_id res chain seq x y z
N MET A 1 -5.29 -19.50 58.14
CA MET A 1 -4.80 -18.66 57.02
C MET A 1 -5.87 -17.65 56.71
N PRO A 2 -5.59 -16.40 56.46
CA PRO A 2 -6.63 -15.41 56.19
C PRO A 2 -7.28 -15.72 54.86
N GLU A 3 -8.56 -16.06 54.86
CA GLU A 3 -9.41 -16.16 53.68
C GLU A 3 -9.53 -14.75 53.08
N LEU A 4 -9.21 -14.57 51.81
CA LEU A 4 -9.39 -13.35 51.07
C LEU A 4 -10.66 -13.49 50.20
N VAL A 5 -11.54 -12.48 50.30
CA VAL A 5 -12.73 -12.37 49.49
C VAL A 5 -12.48 -11.30 48.44
N LEU A 6 -12.63 -11.68 47.19
CA LEU A 6 -12.53 -10.76 46.07
C LEU A 6 -13.95 -10.43 45.59
N GLU A 7 -14.27 -9.15 45.49
CA GLU A 7 -15.53 -8.62 44.99
C GLU A 7 -15.34 -7.86 43.68
N LEU A 8 -16.16 -8.17 42.69
CA LEU A 8 -16.21 -7.52 41.41
C LEU A 8 -17.65 -7.44 40.91
N ASN A 9 -18.12 -6.25 40.59
CA ASN A 9 -19.47 -6.00 40.04
C ASN A 9 -20.61 -6.72 40.85
N GLY A 10 -20.46 -6.78 42.17
CA GLY A 10 -21.45 -7.43 43.04
C GLY A 10 -21.35 -8.95 43.13
N GLN A 11 -20.41 -9.56 42.42
CA GLN A 11 -20.06 -10.98 42.56
C GLN A 11 -18.87 -11.11 43.52
N THR A 12 -18.91 -12.11 44.40
CA THR A 12 -17.85 -12.37 45.38
C THR A 12 -17.26 -13.75 45.18
N TRP A 13 -15.94 -13.84 45.27
CA TRP A 13 -15.18 -15.10 45.23
C TRP A 13 -14.34 -15.21 46.50
N THR A 14 -14.51 -16.29 47.24
CA THR A 14 -13.62 -16.63 48.37
C THR A 14 -12.42 -17.37 47.78
N LEU A 15 -11.24 -16.84 48.00
CA LEU A 15 -9.99 -17.35 47.45
C LEU A 15 -9.40 -18.42 48.36
N ASP A 16 -9.15 -19.60 47.79
CA ASP A 16 -8.45 -20.69 48.47
C ASP A 16 -6.95 -20.62 48.20
N PRO A 17 -6.08 -20.51 49.22
CA PRO A 17 -4.65 -20.43 49.08
C PRO A 17 -3.97 -21.61 48.32
N SER A 18 -4.68 -22.73 48.18
CA SER A 18 -4.16 -23.90 47.43
C SER A 18 -4.32 -23.78 45.91
N ARG A 19 -5.05 -22.76 45.42
CA ARG A 19 -5.38 -22.56 44.01
C ARG A 19 -4.90 -21.23 43.46
N SER A 20 -4.67 -21.19 42.15
CA SER A 20 -4.48 -19.96 41.40
C SER A 20 -5.77 -19.64 40.65
N TYR A 21 -6.12 -18.36 40.58
CA TYR A 21 -7.35 -17.87 39.94
C TYR A 21 -7.00 -17.00 38.76
N THR A 22 -7.51 -17.36 37.59
CA THR A 22 -7.30 -16.62 36.34
C THR A 22 -8.42 -15.60 36.13
N LEU A 23 -8.02 -14.34 35.79
CA LEU A 23 -8.93 -13.24 35.51
C LEU A 23 -8.80 -12.83 34.06
N GLY A 24 -9.93 -12.68 33.37
CA GLY A 24 -9.92 -12.26 31.96
C GLY A 24 -11.27 -12.43 31.28
N ARG A 25 -11.27 -12.27 29.96
CA ARG A 25 -12.46 -12.52 29.13
C ARG A 25 -12.58 -13.98 28.69
N ASP A 26 -11.62 -14.84 29.05
CA ASP A 26 -11.65 -16.25 28.74
C ASP A 26 -12.86 -16.93 29.46
N PRO A 27 -13.85 -17.53 28.72
CA PRO A 27 -14.98 -18.19 29.33
C PRO A 27 -14.60 -19.42 30.17
N GLN A 28 -13.37 -19.92 30.02
CA GLN A 28 -12.84 -21.04 30.78
C GLN A 28 -12.01 -20.57 32.00
N GLY A 29 -11.85 -19.25 32.20
CA GLY A 29 -11.18 -18.68 33.34
C GLY A 29 -12.02 -18.75 34.60
N ASP A 30 -11.38 -18.66 35.80
CA ASP A 30 -12.06 -18.72 37.10
C ASP A 30 -12.93 -17.47 37.35
N MET A 31 -12.53 -16.31 36.81
CA MET A 31 -13.23 -15.03 36.93
C MET A 31 -13.39 -14.40 35.56
N VAL A 32 -14.56 -14.50 34.98
CA VAL A 32 -14.86 -14.03 33.63
C VAL A 32 -15.38 -12.58 33.65
N LEU A 33 -14.68 -11.69 33.01
CA LEU A 33 -15.05 -10.27 32.90
C LEU A 33 -15.44 -9.91 31.46
N GLN A 34 -16.65 -9.45 31.24
CA GLN A 34 -17.15 -9.03 29.93
C GLN A 34 -16.86 -7.55 29.63
N ASP A 35 -15.62 -7.10 29.85
CA ASP A 35 -15.17 -5.73 29.51
C ASP A 35 -14.13 -5.77 28.39
N ALA A 36 -14.35 -4.99 27.32
CA ALA A 36 -13.48 -4.97 26.15
C ALA A 36 -12.03 -4.49 26.46
N ARG A 37 -11.82 -3.80 27.56
CA ARG A 37 -10.52 -3.32 28.01
C ARG A 37 -9.71 -4.40 28.73
N VAL A 38 -10.34 -5.48 29.17
CA VAL A 38 -9.70 -6.61 29.82
C VAL A 38 -9.23 -7.60 28.76
N SER A 39 -7.99 -8.07 28.84
CA SER A 39 -7.42 -9.06 27.92
C SER A 39 -8.05 -10.44 28.13
N TRP A 40 -7.93 -11.36 27.17
CA TRP A 40 -8.48 -12.71 27.23
C TRP A 40 -8.05 -13.45 28.51
N ARG A 41 -6.75 -13.49 28.79
CA ARG A 41 -6.14 -13.88 30.07
C ARG A 41 -5.39 -12.68 30.57
N HIS A 42 -5.97 -11.93 31.50
CA HIS A 42 -5.47 -10.63 31.88
C HIS A 42 -4.45 -10.71 33.03
N ALA A 43 -4.84 -11.35 34.10
CA ALA A 43 -4.02 -11.50 35.30
C ALA A 43 -4.33 -12.81 36.03
N THR A 44 -3.45 -13.20 36.94
CA THR A 44 -3.66 -14.34 37.85
C THR A 44 -3.49 -13.88 39.30
N VAL A 45 -4.38 -14.33 40.17
CA VAL A 45 -4.26 -14.15 41.62
C VAL A 45 -3.89 -15.51 42.26
N ARG A 46 -2.78 -15.54 43.02
CA ARG A 46 -2.26 -16.73 43.68
C ARG A 46 -1.70 -16.45 45.05
N TRP A 47 -1.64 -17.46 45.88
CA TRP A 47 -0.98 -17.35 47.18
C TRP A 47 0.52 -17.50 47.06
N GLY A 48 1.28 -16.52 47.53
CA GLY A 48 2.76 -16.49 47.48
C GLY A 48 3.46 -17.05 48.74
N GLY A 49 2.76 -17.78 49.63
CA GLY A 49 3.29 -18.36 50.85
C GLY A 49 3.14 -17.43 52.07
N ARG A 50 3.16 -16.12 51.89
CA ARG A 50 2.98 -15.08 52.96
C ARG A 50 1.82 -14.14 52.67
N SER A 51 1.62 -13.82 51.38
CA SER A 51 0.65 -12.84 50.89
C SER A 51 0.01 -13.34 49.64
N TRP A 52 -1.15 -12.77 49.26
CA TRP A 52 -1.74 -12.95 47.92
C TRP A 52 -1.00 -12.08 46.95
N ILE A 53 -0.77 -12.59 45.77
CA ILE A 53 -0.03 -11.94 44.70
C ILE A 53 -0.92 -11.86 43.46
N ILE A 54 -1.04 -10.70 42.87
CA ILE A 54 -1.60 -10.53 41.54
C ILE A 54 -0.47 -10.36 40.54
N GLU A 55 -0.56 -11.06 39.42
CA GLU A 55 0.43 -11.07 38.34
C GLU A 55 -0.26 -10.80 37.01
N ASP A 56 0.18 -9.74 36.31
CA ASP A 56 -0.30 -9.35 34.99
C ASP A 56 0.39 -10.19 33.92
N HIS A 57 -0.36 -10.85 33.05
CA HIS A 57 0.17 -11.69 31.96
C HIS A 57 0.46 -10.92 30.68
N GLY A 58 1.02 -9.74 30.77
CA GLY A 58 1.29 -8.89 29.62
C GLY A 58 0.02 -8.34 28.99
N SER A 59 -0.97 -7.99 29.82
CA SER A 59 -2.25 -7.50 29.36
C SER A 59 -2.09 -6.22 28.52
N THR A 60 -2.88 -6.08 27.47
CA THR A 60 -2.78 -4.98 26.50
C THR A 60 -2.90 -3.61 27.19
N ASN A 61 -3.88 -3.48 28.08
CA ASN A 61 -4.20 -2.22 28.75
C ASN A 61 -3.64 -2.12 30.18
N GLY A 62 -3.09 -3.19 30.74
CA GLY A 62 -2.42 -3.23 32.03
C GLY A 62 -3.33 -3.49 33.23
N THR A 63 -2.72 -3.94 34.33
CA THR A 63 -3.30 -4.07 35.69
C THR A 63 -2.78 -2.92 36.55
N TYR A 64 -3.62 -2.30 37.35
CA TYR A 64 -3.30 -1.09 38.11
C TYR A 64 -3.68 -1.27 39.57
N VAL A 65 -2.77 -0.90 40.44
CA VAL A 65 -3.01 -0.80 41.88
C VAL A 65 -2.68 0.63 42.34
N GLN A 66 -3.60 1.30 42.99
CA GLN A 66 -3.46 2.73 43.41
C GLN A 66 -3.06 3.65 42.23
N GLY A 67 -3.54 3.38 41.02
CA GLY A 67 -3.27 4.17 39.82
C GLY A 67 -1.94 3.88 39.14
N GLN A 68 -1.08 3.02 39.69
CA GLN A 68 0.19 2.61 39.09
C GLN A 68 0.04 1.28 38.36
N ARG A 69 0.60 1.17 37.15
CA ARG A 69 0.63 -0.06 36.40
C ARG A 69 1.62 -1.04 37.03
N ILE A 70 1.16 -2.27 37.24
CA ILE A 70 1.96 -3.33 37.86
C ILE A 70 2.17 -4.49 36.90
N HIS A 71 3.26 -5.23 37.07
CA HIS A 71 3.48 -6.55 36.48
C HIS A 71 3.20 -7.64 37.51
N GLN A 72 3.61 -7.46 38.75
CA GLN A 72 3.35 -8.33 39.87
C GLN A 72 3.31 -7.50 41.13
N MET A 73 2.35 -7.76 42.04
CA MET A 73 2.25 -7.04 43.30
C MET A 73 1.57 -7.88 44.36
N GLU A 74 1.98 -7.69 45.62
CA GLU A 74 1.29 -8.27 46.78
C GLU A 74 -0.01 -7.48 47.05
N ILE A 75 -1.10 -8.22 47.22
CA ILE A 75 -2.43 -7.66 47.46
C ILE A 75 -3.02 -8.25 48.76
N GLY A 76 -3.84 -7.48 49.44
CA GLY A 76 -4.48 -7.92 50.71
C GLY A 76 -5.78 -7.18 50.92
N PRO A 77 -6.46 -7.46 52.11
CA PRO A 77 -7.70 -6.77 52.45
C PRO A 77 -7.55 -5.25 52.38
N GLY A 78 -8.47 -4.58 51.69
CA GLY A 78 -8.43 -3.14 51.45
C GLY A 78 -7.69 -2.72 50.17
N SER A 79 -7.04 -3.62 49.46
CA SER A 79 -6.46 -3.32 48.17
C SER A 79 -7.56 -3.17 47.08
N ALA A 80 -7.43 -2.17 46.22
CA ALA A 80 -8.28 -2.00 45.03
C ALA A 80 -7.42 -2.14 43.79
N VAL A 81 -7.78 -3.10 42.93
CA VAL A 81 -7.10 -3.39 41.67
C VAL A 81 -8.02 -3.02 40.53
N HIS A 82 -7.52 -2.28 39.55
CA HIS A 82 -8.24 -1.97 38.33
C HIS A 82 -7.62 -2.71 37.14
N LEU A 83 -8.46 -3.29 36.29
CA LEU A 83 -8.04 -4.04 35.09
C LEU A 83 -8.33 -3.22 33.84
N GLY A 84 -7.33 -3.06 32.98
CA GLY A 84 -7.47 -2.41 31.66
C GLY A 84 -7.49 -0.89 31.67
N ASN A 85 -7.72 -0.23 32.80
CA ASN A 85 -7.59 1.23 32.95
C ASN A 85 -7.45 1.59 34.43
N ALA A 86 -6.61 2.58 34.75
CA ALA A 86 -6.30 2.99 36.11
C ALA A 86 -7.47 3.63 36.89
N THR A 87 -8.44 4.24 36.20
CA THR A 87 -9.51 5.05 36.81
C THR A 87 -10.90 4.50 36.63
N ASP A 88 -11.22 3.95 35.45
CA ASP A 88 -12.56 3.50 35.05
C ASP A 88 -12.64 2.03 34.58
N GLY A 89 -11.53 1.29 34.71
CA GLY A 89 -11.49 -0.15 34.48
C GLY A 89 -12.27 -0.95 35.55
N PRO A 90 -12.66 -2.21 35.25
CA PRO A 90 -13.25 -3.10 36.24
C PRO A 90 -12.43 -3.11 37.52
N ARG A 91 -13.09 -2.81 38.67
CA ARG A 91 -12.45 -2.67 39.96
C ARG A 91 -12.68 -3.90 40.81
N LEU A 92 -11.60 -4.53 41.21
CA LEU A 92 -11.56 -5.63 42.16
C LEU A 92 -11.33 -5.06 43.53
N ASN A 93 -12.27 -5.27 44.45
CA ASN A 93 -12.12 -4.95 45.86
C ASN A 93 -11.77 -6.23 46.64
N LEU A 94 -10.79 -6.13 47.55
CA LEU A 94 -10.35 -7.23 48.35
C LEU A 94 -10.72 -7.00 49.81
N ALA A 95 -11.48 -7.94 50.43
CA ALA A 95 -11.92 -7.94 51.80
C ALA A 95 -11.41 -9.14 52.57
N ALA A 96 -11.25 -9.00 53.87
CA ALA A 96 -10.93 -10.16 54.73
C ALA A 96 -12.17 -11.06 54.88
N GLY A 97 -11.98 -12.34 54.64
CA GLY A 97 -13.03 -13.32 54.90
C GLY A 97 -13.38 -13.37 56.40
N GLN A 98 -14.64 -13.26 56.74
CA GLN A 98 -15.11 -13.36 58.14
C GLN A 98 -15.06 -14.81 58.55
N GLY A 99 -14.08 -15.15 59.38
CA GLY A 99 -14.09 -16.40 60.13
C GLY A 99 -15.18 -16.37 61.19
N ALA A 100 -15.94 -17.45 61.26
CA ALA A 100 -17.13 -17.64 62.11
C ALA A 100 -16.90 -17.32 63.62
N GLY A 101 -17.75 -16.47 64.19
CA GLY A 101 -18.02 -16.35 65.62
C GLY A 101 -19.54 -16.09 65.81
N PRO A 102 -20.22 -16.61 66.84
CA PRO A 102 -21.63 -16.93 66.79
C PRO A 102 -22.55 -15.82 67.33
N GLY A 103 -23.71 -15.67 66.80
CA GLY A 103 -24.80 -14.98 67.46
C GLY A 103 -25.83 -14.24 66.61
N ALA A 104 -26.89 -14.98 66.28
CA ALA A 104 -28.33 -14.63 66.31
C ALA A 104 -28.83 -13.37 65.60
N GLY A 105 -29.72 -13.56 64.62
CA GLY A 105 -31.00 -12.84 64.70
C GLY A 105 -31.53 -12.29 63.39
N LEU A 106 -32.40 -13.10 62.74
CA LEU A 106 -33.62 -12.71 62.01
C LEU A 106 -33.48 -11.96 60.67
N ALA A 107 -33.80 -12.67 59.64
CA ALA A 107 -34.38 -12.29 58.36
C ALA A 107 -35.93 -12.18 58.49
N PRO A 108 -36.74 -11.96 57.49
CA PRO A 108 -36.75 -11.10 56.30
C PRO A 108 -38.07 -10.26 56.25
N PRO A 109 -38.76 -9.84 55.21
CA PRO A 109 -38.89 -10.40 53.92
C PRO A 109 -38.93 -9.40 52.70
N ALA A 110 -38.96 -10.06 51.59
CA ALA A 110 -39.20 -9.65 50.22
C ALA A 110 -40.41 -8.72 49.95
N ALA A 111 -40.37 -8.09 48.81
CA ALA A 111 -41.35 -8.11 47.73
C ALA A 111 -41.44 -6.78 46.98
N ASP A 112 -41.24 -6.94 45.73
CA ASP A 112 -42.11 -6.60 44.58
C ASP A 112 -42.13 -5.18 43.98
N LEU A 113 -41.72 -5.18 42.75
CA LEU A 113 -42.47 -4.85 41.50
C LEU A 113 -42.90 -3.42 41.19
N TYR A 114 -42.47 -3.08 40.00
CA TYR A 114 -43.14 -2.28 38.95
C TYR A 114 -43.10 -0.75 38.95
N SER A 115 -42.61 -0.30 37.81
CA SER A 115 -43.18 0.68 36.88
C SER A 115 -42.91 2.19 37.04
N ALA A 116 -42.29 2.64 36.00
CA ALA A 116 -42.74 3.70 35.10
C ALA A 116 -42.61 5.18 35.47
N GLN A 117 -41.91 5.80 34.54
CA GLN A 117 -42.19 7.06 33.88
C GLN A 117 -41.93 8.42 34.56
N THR A 118 -41.07 9.11 33.86
CA THR A 118 -41.18 10.52 33.40
C THR A 118 -41.25 11.63 34.43
N ALA A 119 -40.27 12.52 34.42
CA ALA A 119 -40.44 13.91 34.03
C ALA A 119 -39.14 14.74 34.19
N MET A 120 -38.98 15.62 33.22
CA MET A 120 -37.97 16.68 33.12
C MET A 120 -37.98 17.65 34.27
N ALA A 121 -36.84 18.17 34.64
CA ALA A 121 -36.59 19.62 34.92
C ALA A 121 -35.11 19.92 35.04
N ALA A 122 -34.64 20.80 34.19
CA ALA A 122 -33.38 21.57 34.31
C ALA A 122 -33.76 22.96 34.90
N PRO A 123 -32.84 23.89 35.09
CA PRO A 123 -31.60 23.90 35.84
C PRO A 123 -31.49 25.09 36.80
N GLN A 124 -30.57 25.10 37.74
CA GLN A 124 -30.12 26.37 38.34
C GLN A 124 -28.61 26.44 38.50
N GLN A 125 -28.09 27.51 37.93
CA GLN A 125 -26.74 28.01 38.01
C GLN A 125 -26.35 28.44 39.43
N GLN A 126 -25.13 28.12 39.84
CA GLN A 126 -24.33 29.01 40.71
C GLN A 126 -22.84 28.87 40.35
N ALA A 127 -22.22 29.98 40.07
CA ALA A 127 -20.81 30.20 39.74
C ALA A 127 -20.01 30.59 41.00
N PRO A 128 -18.74 30.97 40.91
CA PRO A 128 -17.59 30.08 41.10
C PRO A 128 -16.70 30.55 42.25
N HIS A 129 -15.94 29.67 42.87
CA HIS A 129 -14.81 30.04 43.72
C HIS A 129 -13.48 29.74 43.04
N GLN A 130 -12.68 30.78 42.94
CA GLN A 130 -11.33 30.79 42.38
C GLN A 130 -10.35 29.99 43.27
N ALA A 131 -9.48 29.22 42.69
CA ALA A 131 -8.28 28.66 43.29
C ALA A 131 -7.02 29.19 42.58
N PRO A 132 -5.87 29.34 43.26
CA PRO A 132 -4.79 30.18 42.80
C PRO A 132 -3.87 29.50 41.80
N VAL A 133 -3.43 30.34 40.87
CA VAL A 133 -2.46 30.03 39.80
C VAL A 133 -1.07 29.88 40.37
N HIS A 134 -0.39 28.77 40.14
CA HIS A 134 1.07 28.66 40.29
C HIS A 134 1.73 28.82 38.92
N GLN A 135 2.56 29.85 38.81
CA GLN A 135 3.43 30.12 37.66
C GLN A 135 4.67 29.22 37.69
N PRO A 136 5.19 28.79 36.53
CA PRO A 136 6.48 28.12 36.42
C PRO A 136 7.65 29.13 36.48
N PRO A 137 8.83 28.73 36.97
CA PRO A 137 9.97 29.64 37.16
C PRO A 137 10.68 30.02 35.88
N GLN A 138 11.01 31.28 35.75
CA GLN A 138 11.81 31.88 34.69
C GLN A 138 13.28 31.51 34.81
N TYR A 139 13.91 31.13 33.70
CA TYR A 139 15.37 31.08 33.60
C TYR A 139 15.93 32.46 33.32
N GLN A 140 16.83 32.92 34.18
CA GLN A 140 17.65 34.11 33.99
C GLN A 140 18.89 33.74 33.17
N GLN A 141 19.14 34.55 32.14
CA GLN A 141 20.40 34.56 31.38
C GLN A 141 21.46 35.38 32.10
N HIS A 142 22.69 34.87 32.18
CA HIS A 142 23.89 35.69 32.29
C HIS A 142 25.01 35.16 31.38
N PRO A 143 25.86 36.03 30.86
CA PRO A 143 26.73 35.76 29.72
C PRO A 143 28.20 35.49 30.08
N GLY A 144 28.86 34.73 29.25
CA GLY A 144 30.27 34.95 28.92
C GLY A 144 31.33 33.97 29.47
N ALA A 145 32.11 33.51 28.55
CA ALA A 145 33.51 33.13 28.63
C ALA A 145 33.88 31.63 28.71
N GLY A 146 34.54 31.17 27.68
CA GLY A 146 35.79 30.42 27.78
C GLY A 146 35.71 28.89 27.75
N TRP A 147 36.04 28.32 26.59
CA TRP A 147 36.56 26.94 26.52
C TRP A 147 37.90 26.80 27.27
N PRO A 148 38.19 25.71 27.99
CA PRO A 148 38.93 24.61 27.39
C PRO A 148 38.71 23.18 27.99
N HIS A 149 39.05 22.18 27.17
CA HIS A 149 39.62 20.84 27.42
C HIS A 149 38.86 19.77 28.22
N GLN A 150 38.61 18.68 27.45
CA GLN A 150 38.75 17.26 27.79
C GLN A 150 38.63 16.89 29.28
N ALA A 151 37.60 16.11 29.59
CA ALA A 151 37.63 15.19 30.73
C ALA A 151 37.15 13.83 30.30
N GLN A 152 38.00 12.84 30.55
CA GLN A 152 37.95 11.44 30.28
C GLN A 152 36.72 10.76 30.89
N GLN A 153 36.10 9.85 30.13
CA GLN A 153 35.14 8.87 30.63
C GLN A 153 35.88 7.76 31.41
N PRO A 154 35.32 7.25 32.52
CA PRO A 154 35.90 6.09 33.20
C PRO A 154 35.58 4.79 32.43
N PRO A 155 36.45 3.78 32.48
CA PRO A 155 36.33 2.56 31.72
C PRO A 155 35.30 1.59 32.29
N TYR A 156 34.36 1.13 31.47
CA TYR A 156 33.54 -0.04 31.76
C TYR A 156 34.43 -1.30 31.72
N GLN A 157 34.47 -2.00 32.86
CA GLN A 157 35.08 -3.34 32.95
C GLN A 157 34.20 -4.32 32.20
N GLN A 158 34.80 -4.98 31.20
CA GLN A 158 34.28 -6.20 30.59
C GLN A 158 34.65 -7.39 31.45
N PRO A 159 33.79 -8.40 31.61
CA PRO A 159 34.19 -9.68 32.16
C PRO A 159 34.79 -10.54 31.04
N ASP A 160 36.10 -10.65 31.02
CA ASP A 160 36.85 -11.65 30.28
C ASP A 160 36.63 -13.03 30.93
N ALA A 161 35.79 -13.87 30.35
CA ALA A 161 35.65 -15.25 30.75
C ALA A 161 35.47 -16.27 29.61
N TRP A 162 35.32 -15.84 28.35
CA TRP A 162 35.07 -16.78 27.24
C TRP A 162 36.15 -16.87 26.15
N GLN A 163 37.22 -16.07 26.20
CA GLN A 163 38.32 -16.15 25.24
C GLN A 163 39.48 -17.09 25.65
N GLN A 164 39.51 -17.65 26.86
CA GLN A 164 40.59 -18.53 27.29
C GLN A 164 40.39 -20.02 26.98
N GLN A 165 39.23 -20.44 26.50
CA GLN A 165 39.03 -21.86 26.14
C GLN A 165 39.34 -22.21 24.68
N ALA A 166 39.43 -21.24 23.79
CA ALA A 166 39.74 -21.48 22.37
C ALA A 166 41.25 -21.54 22.04
N HIS A 167 42.09 -21.08 22.93
CA HIS A 167 43.57 -21.05 22.70
C HIS A 167 44.37 -22.14 23.43
N GLN A 168 43.75 -23.03 24.24
CA GLN A 168 44.47 -24.09 24.95
C GLN A 168 44.41 -25.47 24.27
N GLN A 169 43.80 -25.60 23.09
CA GLN A 169 43.80 -26.86 22.35
C GLN A 169 44.75 -26.94 21.15
N GLN A 170 45.65 -25.95 20.96
CA GLN A 170 46.63 -25.97 19.85
C GLN A 170 48.11 -26.05 20.24
N ALA A 171 48.42 -26.41 21.46
CA ALA A 171 49.83 -26.60 21.84
C ALA A 171 49.99 -27.83 22.69
N GLN A 172 50.05 -29.02 22.08
CA GLN A 172 50.78 -30.19 22.55
C GLN A 172 50.64 -31.37 21.56
N HIS A 173 51.56 -31.49 20.63
CA HIS A 173 52.03 -32.74 20.06
C HIS A 173 53.49 -32.59 19.68
N PRO A 174 54.40 -33.34 20.31
CA PRO A 174 55.65 -33.69 19.67
C PRO A 174 55.53 -35.05 19.02
N GLY A 175 56.18 -35.17 17.89
CA GLY A 175 56.14 -36.24 16.93
C GLY A 175 56.57 -37.63 17.41
N HIS A 176 56.19 -38.54 16.55
CA HIS A 176 57.07 -39.70 16.11
C HIS A 176 56.31 -40.34 14.90
N HIS A 177 57.04 -40.34 13.77
CA HIS A 177 56.79 -41.32 12.70
C HIS A 177 57.29 -42.69 13.17
N PRO A 178 56.77 -43.83 12.68
CA PRO A 178 57.33 -44.43 11.48
C PRO A 178 56.28 -44.99 10.47
N GLN A 179 56.78 -45.13 9.26
CA GLN A 179 56.23 -45.79 8.08
C GLN A 179 55.88 -47.25 8.30
N ALA A 180 54.87 -47.80 7.63
CA ALA A 180 55.01 -48.94 6.73
C ALA A 180 53.63 -49.52 6.27
N HIS A 181 53.61 -49.77 5.00
CA HIS A 181 52.93 -50.83 4.23
C HIS A 181 51.47 -50.74 3.82
N VAL A 182 51.32 -50.40 2.52
CA VAL A 182 50.29 -50.90 1.62
C VAL A 182 50.32 -52.44 1.59
N PRO A 183 49.13 -53.10 1.43
CA PRO A 183 49.00 -53.85 0.18
C PRO A 183 47.68 -53.61 -0.56
N GLN A 184 47.83 -53.50 -1.88
CA GLN A 184 46.80 -53.71 -2.90
C GLN A 184 46.21 -55.11 -2.82
N GLN A 185 44.88 -55.20 -3.03
CA GLN A 185 44.31 -56.35 -3.74
C GLN A 185 43.01 -55.96 -4.43
N ASN A 186 43.00 -55.86 -5.72
CA ASN A 186 41.98 -56.24 -6.63
C ASN A 186 42.11 -57.79 -6.82
N PRO A 187 41.07 -58.58 -7.06
CA PRO A 187 40.48 -58.67 -8.37
C PRO A 187 39.04 -59.24 -8.49
N GLN A 188 38.54 -59.17 -9.69
CA GLN A 188 37.71 -60.18 -10.44
C GLN A 188 36.27 -59.81 -10.80
N HIS A 189 36.13 -59.44 -12.09
CA HIS A 189 35.03 -59.83 -12.96
C HIS A 189 34.97 -61.36 -13.13
N PRO A 190 33.87 -62.00 -13.61
CA PRO A 190 33.21 -61.92 -14.90
C PRO A 190 31.74 -62.42 -14.92
N PRO A 191 31.07 -62.74 -16.06
CA PRO A 191 31.31 -62.46 -17.44
C PRO A 191 30.07 -62.02 -18.27
N SER A 192 30.37 -61.35 -19.37
CA SER A 192 29.76 -61.23 -20.69
C SER A 192 28.53 -62.04 -21.13
N GLY A 193 27.66 -61.38 -21.93
CA GLY A 193 26.67 -61.96 -22.80
C GLY A 193 26.14 -61.02 -23.85
N GLN A 194 26.83 -61.03 -25.00
CA GLN A 194 26.38 -60.92 -26.40
C GLN A 194 25.71 -59.64 -26.93
N GLN A 195 26.47 -58.88 -27.70
CA GLN A 195 26.05 -58.13 -28.89
C GLN A 195 25.83 -59.02 -30.09
N PRO A 196 25.00 -58.58 -31.07
CA PRO A 196 25.43 -58.60 -32.49
C PRO A 196 25.07 -57.28 -33.23
N PRO A 197 25.38 -57.11 -34.54
CA PRO A 197 26.55 -56.33 -34.94
C PRO A 197 26.20 -55.07 -35.73
N ALA A 198 27.19 -54.24 -35.91
CA ALA A 198 27.21 -53.01 -36.69
C ALA A 198 27.08 -53.24 -38.19
N HIS A 199 26.39 -52.35 -38.91
CA HIS A 199 26.74 -51.97 -40.26
C HIS A 199 26.87 -50.45 -40.38
N GLY A 200 27.94 -50.04 -40.97
CA GLY A 200 28.44 -48.71 -41.02
C GLY A 200 27.88 -47.84 -42.14
N GLY A 201 28.29 -46.61 -42.09
CA GLY A 201 28.48 -45.73 -43.25
C GLY A 201 27.93 -44.38 -43.15
N GLY A 202 28.76 -43.38 -43.14
CA GLY A 202 28.49 -42.06 -43.73
C GLY A 202 28.43 -40.81 -42.87
N SER A 203 29.52 -40.11 -42.89
CA SER A 203 29.77 -38.77 -42.40
C SER A 203 28.84 -37.69 -42.96
N ALA A 204 28.43 -36.68 -42.12
CA ALA A 204 28.53 -35.25 -42.37
C ALA A 204 28.04 -34.45 -41.16
N PRO A 205 28.55 -33.22 -40.88
CA PRO A 205 28.31 -32.48 -39.68
C PRO A 205 27.08 -31.63 -39.80
N GLY A 206 26.05 -31.93 -39.03
CA GLY A 206 24.86 -31.09 -38.90
C GLY A 206 24.66 -30.75 -37.45
N GLY A 207 24.63 -29.45 -37.15
CA GLY A 207 24.35 -28.94 -35.81
C GLY A 207 23.08 -29.51 -35.22
N THR A 208 23.17 -30.01 -34.03
CA THR A 208 22.03 -30.44 -33.22
C THR A 208 21.03 -29.30 -33.10
N PRO A 209 19.77 -29.46 -33.53
CA PRO A 209 18.72 -28.51 -33.18
C PRO A 209 18.56 -28.51 -31.68
N ALA A 210 18.52 -27.32 -31.09
CA ALA A 210 18.16 -27.15 -29.67
C ALA A 210 16.84 -27.90 -29.45
N ALA A 211 16.82 -28.78 -28.46
CA ALA A 211 15.62 -29.49 -28.05
C ALA A 211 14.49 -28.49 -27.84
N PRO A 212 13.26 -28.77 -28.31
CA PRO A 212 12.13 -27.87 -28.07
C PRO A 212 11.91 -27.67 -26.58
N PRO A 213 11.42 -26.47 -26.13
CA PRO A 213 11.08 -26.29 -24.75
C PRO A 213 10.01 -27.30 -24.36
N VAL A 214 10.38 -28.24 -23.53
CA VAL A 214 9.49 -29.26 -22.99
C VAL A 214 8.54 -28.53 -22.05
N TYR A 215 7.28 -28.37 -22.41
CA TYR A 215 6.20 -28.19 -21.46
C TYR A 215 6.28 -29.38 -20.51
N GLY A 216 6.48 -29.14 -19.21
CA GLY A 216 6.55 -30.23 -18.24
C GLY A 216 5.41 -31.24 -18.47
N ASP A 217 5.52 -32.46 -18.02
CA ASP A 217 4.69 -33.66 -18.30
C ASP A 217 3.15 -33.51 -18.11
N ARG A 218 2.58 -32.35 -18.43
CA ARG A 218 1.15 -32.07 -18.34
C ARG A 218 0.39 -32.64 -19.52
N SER A 219 -0.65 -33.38 -19.21
CA SER A 219 -1.62 -33.81 -20.23
C SER A 219 -2.47 -32.61 -20.65
N PRO A 220 -2.79 -32.44 -21.93
CA PRO A 220 -3.72 -31.44 -22.40
C PRO A 220 -5.08 -31.56 -21.71
N THR A 221 -5.67 -30.43 -21.34
CA THR A 221 -6.99 -30.37 -20.69
C THR A 221 -8.10 -30.71 -21.69
N SER A 222 -7.94 -30.31 -22.95
CA SER A 222 -8.86 -30.60 -24.05
C SER A 222 -8.16 -30.66 -25.39
N PHE A 223 -8.86 -31.30 -26.39
CA PHE A 223 -8.37 -31.45 -27.76
C PHE A 223 -9.41 -30.91 -28.71
N HIS A 224 -9.00 -30.08 -29.68
CA HIS A 224 -9.87 -29.53 -30.71
C HIS A 224 -9.30 -29.82 -32.07
N GLN A 225 -10.09 -30.48 -32.93
CA GLN A 225 -9.64 -30.84 -34.31
C GLN A 225 -9.81 -29.65 -35.23
N MET A 226 -8.73 -29.28 -35.90
CA MET A 226 -8.70 -28.22 -36.91
C MET A 226 -8.97 -28.82 -38.30
N ALA A 227 -10.09 -28.47 -38.92
CA ALA A 227 -10.38 -28.89 -40.29
C ALA A 227 -9.89 -27.83 -41.28
N VAL A 228 -9.25 -28.28 -42.36
CA VAL A 228 -8.80 -27.40 -43.46
C VAL A 228 -9.99 -26.61 -44.02
N GLY A 229 -9.86 -25.28 -44.12
CA GLY A 229 -10.92 -24.38 -44.58
C GLY A 229 -11.94 -23.93 -43.54
N ARG A 230 -11.84 -24.40 -42.30
CA ARG A 230 -12.67 -23.89 -41.19
C ARG A 230 -11.92 -22.84 -40.38
N VAL A 231 -12.66 -21.82 -39.96
CA VAL A 231 -12.23 -20.83 -38.93
C VAL A 231 -12.72 -21.33 -37.58
N MET A 232 -11.83 -21.40 -36.61
CA MET A 232 -12.17 -21.71 -35.22
C MET A 232 -12.03 -20.46 -34.37
N ARG A 233 -13.16 -19.86 -33.96
CA ARG A 233 -13.20 -18.67 -33.09
C ARG A 233 -13.02 -19.09 -31.64
N ILE A 234 -12.20 -18.34 -30.97
CA ILE A 234 -11.92 -18.51 -29.54
C ILE A 234 -12.47 -17.31 -28.78
N GLY A 235 -13.15 -17.58 -27.70
CA GLY A 235 -13.63 -16.52 -26.83
C GLY A 235 -14.55 -17.04 -25.75
N ARG A 236 -14.98 -16.13 -24.89
CA ARG A 236 -15.85 -16.46 -23.73
C ARG A 236 -17.32 -16.65 -24.12
N ALA A 237 -17.75 -16.11 -25.23
CA ALA A 237 -19.13 -16.25 -25.71
C ALA A 237 -19.42 -17.68 -26.19
N LEU A 238 -20.62 -18.18 -25.86
CA LEU A 238 -21.03 -19.56 -26.15
C LEU A 238 -21.18 -19.84 -27.63
N GLU A 239 -21.28 -18.80 -28.46
CA GLU A 239 -21.35 -18.89 -29.91
C GLU A 239 -19.98 -19.16 -30.61
N ASN A 240 -18.87 -19.15 -29.86
CA ASN A 240 -17.57 -19.51 -30.41
C ASN A 240 -17.41 -21.04 -30.53
N GLU A 241 -16.65 -21.51 -31.49
CA GLU A 241 -16.32 -22.91 -31.66
C GLU A 241 -15.46 -23.44 -30.51
N LEU A 242 -14.63 -22.54 -29.89
CA LEU A 242 -13.83 -22.84 -28.73
C LEU A 242 -14.18 -21.84 -27.62
N VAL A 243 -14.96 -22.31 -26.63
CA VAL A 243 -15.41 -21.50 -25.51
C VAL A 243 -14.41 -21.59 -24.35
N VAL A 244 -13.79 -20.46 -24.00
CA VAL A 244 -12.88 -20.35 -22.87
C VAL A 244 -13.59 -19.66 -21.72
N SER A 245 -13.89 -20.38 -20.64
CA SER A 245 -14.61 -19.87 -19.47
C SER A 245 -13.71 -19.03 -18.54
N ASP A 246 -13.05 -18.01 -19.09
CA ASP A 246 -12.17 -17.10 -18.38
C ASP A 246 -12.63 -15.65 -18.56
N LEU A 247 -12.88 -14.94 -17.45
CA LEU A 247 -13.29 -13.53 -17.49
C LEU A 247 -12.21 -12.58 -18.02
N GLN A 248 -10.96 -13.01 -18.13
CA GLN A 248 -9.89 -12.25 -18.78
C GLN A 248 -9.93 -12.38 -20.30
N VAL A 249 -10.65 -13.35 -20.83
CA VAL A 249 -10.83 -13.58 -22.28
C VAL A 249 -12.02 -12.76 -22.77
N SER A 250 -11.87 -12.03 -23.87
CA SER A 250 -12.96 -11.30 -24.53
C SER A 250 -14.03 -12.25 -25.06
N ARG A 251 -15.27 -11.79 -25.23
CA ARG A 251 -16.37 -12.63 -25.80
C ARG A 251 -15.99 -13.22 -27.13
N HIS A 252 -15.40 -12.43 -28.04
CA HIS A 252 -14.75 -12.83 -29.28
C HIS A 252 -13.30 -12.40 -29.19
N HIS A 253 -12.38 -13.33 -28.93
CA HIS A 253 -11.01 -13.00 -28.58
C HIS A 253 -10.06 -13.10 -29.76
N ALA A 254 -10.01 -14.26 -30.36
CA ALA A 254 -9.14 -14.58 -31.48
C ALA A 254 -9.78 -15.66 -32.40
N GLU A 255 -9.15 -15.91 -33.50
CA GLU A 255 -9.54 -17.02 -34.37
C GLU A 255 -8.32 -17.73 -34.94
N PHE A 256 -8.38 -19.06 -35.00
CA PHE A 256 -7.49 -19.88 -35.78
C PHE A 256 -8.04 -20.04 -37.21
N ARG A 257 -7.19 -19.82 -38.18
CA ARG A 257 -7.52 -19.99 -39.61
C ARG A 257 -6.54 -20.95 -40.26
N ALA A 258 -7.05 -21.83 -41.13
CA ALA A 258 -6.20 -22.56 -42.05
C ALA A 258 -5.97 -21.68 -43.29
N THR A 259 -4.71 -21.45 -43.62
CA THR A 259 -4.32 -20.72 -44.85
C THR A 259 -4.39 -21.59 -46.06
N SER A 260 -4.45 -20.99 -47.28
CA SER A 260 -4.57 -21.76 -48.57
C SER A 260 -3.39 -22.67 -48.85
N ASP A 261 -2.25 -22.45 -48.21
CA ASP A 261 -1.03 -23.28 -48.32
C ASP A 261 -0.92 -24.36 -47.22
N GLY A 262 -2.03 -24.61 -46.47
CA GLY A 262 -2.12 -25.67 -45.49
C GLY A 262 -1.46 -25.34 -44.14
N ARG A 263 -0.99 -24.11 -43.92
CA ARG A 263 -0.49 -23.62 -42.62
C ARG A 263 -1.63 -23.09 -41.79
N PHE A 264 -1.41 -22.94 -40.50
CA PHE A 264 -2.36 -22.35 -39.59
C PHE A 264 -1.88 -20.97 -39.14
N GLU A 265 -2.81 -20.04 -38.99
CA GLU A 265 -2.54 -18.71 -38.42
C GLU A 265 -3.50 -18.42 -37.28
N ILE A 266 -3.03 -17.62 -36.33
CA ILE A 266 -3.84 -17.02 -35.27
C ILE A 266 -4.04 -15.54 -35.57
N VAL A 267 -5.29 -15.05 -35.40
CA VAL A 267 -5.65 -13.65 -35.61
C VAL A 267 -6.36 -13.13 -34.35
N ASP A 268 -5.83 -12.10 -33.76
CA ASP A 268 -6.47 -11.39 -32.64
C ASP A 268 -7.62 -10.51 -33.15
N LEU A 269 -8.82 -10.68 -32.62
CA LEU A 269 -10.02 -9.92 -33.00
C LEU A 269 -10.14 -8.57 -32.30
N GLY A 270 -9.04 -8.04 -31.80
CA GLY A 270 -8.99 -6.82 -31.02
C GLY A 270 -9.32 -7.07 -29.54
N SER A 271 -8.87 -8.20 -29.04
CA SER A 271 -9.09 -8.62 -27.65
C SER A 271 -8.56 -7.62 -26.64
N HIS A 272 -9.12 -7.67 -25.42
CA HIS A 272 -8.74 -6.73 -24.34
C HIS A 272 -7.33 -7.02 -23.80
N ASN A 273 -7.07 -8.27 -23.47
CA ASN A 273 -5.80 -8.68 -22.83
C ASN A 273 -4.75 -9.12 -23.85
N GLY A 274 -5.10 -9.21 -25.14
CA GLY A 274 -4.21 -9.61 -26.21
C GLY A 274 -4.09 -11.12 -26.39
N THR A 275 -3.70 -11.53 -27.61
CA THR A 275 -3.30 -12.88 -27.99
C THR A 275 -1.78 -12.91 -28.07
N TYR A 276 -1.17 -13.97 -27.58
CA TYR A 276 0.28 -14.09 -27.49
C TYR A 276 0.77 -15.34 -28.24
N VAL A 277 1.90 -15.21 -28.93
CA VAL A 277 2.63 -16.37 -29.49
C VAL A 277 4.03 -16.34 -28.87
N ASN A 278 4.40 -17.42 -28.19
CA ASN A 278 5.66 -17.53 -27.47
C ASN A 278 5.90 -16.36 -26.49
N GLY A 279 4.83 -15.85 -25.89
CA GLY A 279 4.86 -14.72 -24.94
C GLY A 279 4.91 -13.35 -25.59
N GLN A 280 4.94 -13.26 -26.92
CA GLN A 280 4.93 -11.99 -27.66
C GLN A 280 3.50 -11.65 -28.12
N PRO A 281 3.02 -10.41 -27.90
CA PRO A 281 1.70 -10.02 -28.33
C PRO A 281 1.62 -9.97 -29.87
N VAL A 282 0.60 -10.61 -30.43
CA VAL A 282 0.42 -10.69 -31.88
C VAL A 282 -0.96 -10.16 -32.29
N ARG A 283 -1.06 -9.61 -33.50
CA ARG A 283 -2.34 -9.34 -34.16
C ARG A 283 -2.70 -10.43 -35.16
N GLN A 284 -1.70 -10.92 -35.84
CA GLN A 284 -1.82 -12.02 -36.82
C GLN A 284 -0.45 -12.66 -36.96
N GLN A 285 -0.38 -13.98 -36.83
CA GLN A 285 0.86 -14.74 -36.98
C GLN A 285 0.58 -16.16 -37.42
N ILE A 286 1.39 -16.66 -38.36
CA ILE A 286 1.43 -18.08 -38.72
C ILE A 286 2.04 -18.85 -37.55
N ILE A 287 1.39 -19.94 -37.16
CA ILE A 287 1.80 -20.80 -36.05
C ILE A 287 2.32 -22.14 -36.54
N GLY A 288 3.41 -22.59 -35.94
CA GLY A 288 4.03 -23.89 -36.18
C GLY A 288 3.80 -24.87 -35.03
N PRO A 289 4.26 -26.13 -35.15
CA PRO A 289 4.05 -27.16 -34.12
C PRO A 289 4.78 -26.92 -32.82
N HIS A 290 5.73 -25.98 -32.78
CA HIS A 290 6.48 -25.61 -31.55
C HIS A 290 6.01 -24.29 -30.94
N ASP A 291 5.06 -23.62 -31.59
CA ASP A 291 4.56 -22.36 -31.09
C ASP A 291 3.51 -22.55 -29.99
N ILE A 292 3.58 -21.73 -28.97
CA ILE A 292 2.64 -21.71 -27.86
C ILE A 292 1.79 -20.45 -28.02
N VAL A 293 0.48 -20.63 -28.17
CA VAL A 293 -0.49 -19.55 -28.28
C VAL A 293 -1.15 -19.32 -26.91
N GLY A 294 -1.01 -18.13 -26.31
CA GLY A 294 -1.60 -17.76 -25.03
C GLY A 294 -2.85 -16.89 -25.20
N VAL A 295 -3.96 -17.30 -24.57
CA VAL A 295 -5.24 -16.58 -24.51
C VAL A 295 -5.78 -16.63 -23.07
N GLY A 296 -5.64 -15.57 -22.31
CA GLY A 296 -6.01 -15.56 -20.88
C GLY A 296 -5.18 -16.59 -20.08
N HIS A 297 -5.85 -17.45 -19.32
CA HIS A 297 -5.23 -18.56 -18.59
C HIS A 297 -5.05 -19.83 -19.43
N SER A 298 -5.60 -19.88 -20.65
CA SER A 298 -5.41 -21.01 -21.55
C SER A 298 -4.19 -20.79 -22.45
N THR A 299 -3.47 -21.88 -22.70
CA THR A 299 -2.41 -21.97 -23.72
C THR A 299 -2.72 -23.08 -24.71
N PHE A 300 -2.42 -22.85 -25.97
CA PHE A 300 -2.72 -23.77 -27.08
C PHE A 300 -1.44 -24.12 -27.78
N ARG A 301 -1.34 -25.39 -28.20
CA ARG A 301 -0.25 -25.92 -29.02
C ARG A 301 -0.85 -26.68 -30.22
N LEU A 302 -0.30 -26.46 -31.39
CA LEU A 302 -0.70 -27.18 -32.58
C LEU A 302 0.12 -28.46 -32.73
N VAL A 303 -0.55 -29.62 -32.73
CA VAL A 303 0.08 -30.94 -32.97
C VAL A 303 -0.60 -31.60 -34.17
N GLY A 304 0.06 -31.54 -35.34
CA GLY A 304 -0.55 -31.95 -36.59
C GLY A 304 -1.72 -31.06 -36.98
N ASP A 305 -2.91 -31.63 -37.09
CA ASP A 305 -4.19 -30.95 -37.36
C ASP A 305 -5.02 -30.74 -36.09
N ARG A 306 -4.42 -31.00 -34.91
CA ARG A 306 -5.11 -30.97 -33.64
C ARG A 306 -4.56 -29.83 -32.77
N LEU A 307 -5.45 -29.03 -32.20
CA LEU A 307 -5.12 -28.01 -31.24
C LEU A 307 -5.28 -28.58 -29.81
N GLU A 308 -4.21 -28.63 -29.09
CA GLU A 308 -4.17 -29.05 -27.68
C GLU A 308 -4.30 -27.81 -26.77
N GLU A 309 -5.27 -27.85 -25.85
CA GLU A 309 -5.47 -26.82 -24.86
C GLU A 309 -4.90 -27.23 -23.51
N PHE A 310 -4.18 -26.32 -22.85
CA PHE A 310 -3.67 -26.43 -21.48
C PHE A 310 -4.23 -25.26 -20.69
N VAL A 311 -5.16 -25.54 -19.79
CA VAL A 311 -5.72 -24.54 -18.90
C VAL A 311 -4.85 -24.45 -17.65
N ASP A 312 -4.47 -23.25 -17.28
CA ASP A 312 -3.77 -22.98 -16.03
C ASP A 312 -4.78 -23.09 -14.87
N THR A 313 -4.73 -24.19 -14.16
CA THR A 313 -5.60 -24.52 -13.01
C THR A 313 -4.96 -24.14 -11.67
N GLY A 314 -3.77 -23.53 -11.68
CA GLY A 314 -2.97 -23.20 -10.49
C GLY A 314 -1.80 -24.17 -10.25
N ASP A 315 -1.76 -25.30 -10.95
CA ASP A 315 -0.67 -26.30 -10.91
C ASP A 315 0.55 -25.74 -11.65
N VAL A 316 1.25 -24.79 -11.06
CA VAL A 316 2.34 -24.08 -11.72
C VAL A 316 3.63 -24.26 -10.96
N SER A 317 4.64 -24.84 -11.62
CA SER A 317 6.00 -24.84 -11.12
C SER A 317 6.61 -23.44 -11.28
N PHE A 318 7.33 -23.00 -10.23
CA PHE A 318 7.95 -21.70 -10.22
C PHE A 318 9.38 -21.80 -9.70
N SER A 319 10.36 -21.23 -10.39
CA SER A 319 11.74 -21.26 -9.95
C SER A 319 12.47 -19.94 -10.19
N ALA A 320 13.35 -19.64 -9.25
CA ALA A 320 14.32 -18.57 -9.31
C ALA A 320 15.70 -19.18 -9.53
N ARG A 321 16.49 -18.61 -10.44
CA ARG A 321 17.84 -19.11 -10.78
C ARG A 321 18.83 -17.96 -10.78
N HIS A 322 19.82 -18.04 -9.93
CA HIS A 322 20.98 -17.11 -9.85
C HIS A 322 20.58 -15.62 -9.77
N LEU A 323 19.49 -15.29 -9.03
CA LEU A 323 19.02 -13.93 -8.98
C LEU A 323 19.98 -13.02 -8.23
N THR A 324 20.54 -12.04 -8.95
CA THR A 324 21.39 -10.99 -8.39
C THR A 324 20.76 -9.63 -8.67
N VAL A 325 20.60 -8.81 -7.63
CA VAL A 325 20.06 -7.44 -7.75
C VAL A 325 21.07 -6.45 -7.20
N THR A 326 21.53 -5.56 -8.08
CA THR A 326 22.45 -4.47 -7.77
C THR A 326 21.69 -3.13 -7.86
N VAL A 327 21.88 -2.27 -6.86
CA VAL A 327 21.31 -0.91 -6.83
C VAL A 327 22.36 0.15 -7.13
N ASP A 328 21.93 1.41 -7.26
CA ASP A 328 22.80 2.55 -7.50
C ASP A 328 23.97 2.58 -6.50
N GLY A 329 25.17 2.77 -7.00
CA GLY A 329 26.41 2.69 -6.22
C GLY A 329 27.05 1.29 -6.13
N GLY A 330 26.56 0.31 -6.92
CA GLY A 330 27.16 -1.04 -7.01
C GLY A 330 26.87 -1.96 -5.83
N LYS A 331 26.00 -1.57 -4.91
CA LYS A 331 25.62 -2.41 -3.75
C LYS A 331 24.67 -3.53 -4.20
N GLN A 332 25.10 -4.77 -4.00
CA GLN A 332 24.25 -5.94 -4.19
C GLN A 332 23.28 -6.10 -3.01
N ILE A 333 21.98 -6.17 -3.29
CA ILE A 333 20.89 -6.43 -2.32
C ILE A 333 20.48 -7.89 -2.34
N LEU A 334 20.54 -8.53 -3.50
CA LEU A 334 20.40 -9.97 -3.64
C LEU A 334 21.68 -10.51 -4.26
N LYS A 335 22.14 -11.66 -3.78
CA LYS A 335 23.35 -12.32 -4.20
C LYS A 335 23.06 -13.78 -4.52
N ASP A 336 23.00 -14.09 -5.82
CA ASP A 336 22.97 -15.44 -6.35
C ASP A 336 21.92 -16.34 -5.66
N VAL A 337 20.64 -15.90 -5.74
CA VAL A 337 19.51 -16.56 -5.08
C VAL A 337 18.88 -17.56 -6.04
N SER A 338 18.91 -18.87 -5.66
CA SER A 338 18.31 -19.96 -6.42
C SER A 338 17.43 -20.82 -5.52
N PHE A 339 16.20 -21.10 -5.96
CA PHE A 339 15.26 -22.03 -5.32
C PHE A 339 14.09 -22.37 -6.23
N GLY A 340 13.42 -23.49 -5.95
CA GLY A 340 12.22 -23.91 -6.67
C GLY A 340 11.00 -24.02 -5.76
N VAL A 341 9.88 -23.52 -6.24
CA VAL A 341 8.60 -23.55 -5.55
C VAL A 341 7.75 -24.64 -6.16
N PRO A 342 7.35 -25.67 -5.39
CA PRO A 342 6.44 -26.70 -5.85
C PRO A 342 5.05 -26.15 -6.21
N GLU A 343 4.33 -26.88 -7.03
CA GLU A 343 2.92 -26.60 -7.32
C GLU A 343 2.07 -26.69 -6.05
N LYS A 344 0.96 -25.93 -6.00
CA LYS A 344 -0.05 -25.97 -4.91
C LYS A 344 0.56 -25.89 -3.53
N SER A 345 1.54 -25.03 -3.34
CA SER A 345 2.28 -24.93 -2.09
C SER A 345 2.22 -23.55 -1.46
N LEU A 346 2.31 -23.53 -0.14
CA LEU A 346 2.49 -22.32 0.66
C LEU A 346 3.95 -22.22 1.09
N ILE A 347 4.66 -21.20 0.59
CA ILE A 347 6.07 -20.95 0.89
C ILE A 347 6.19 -19.72 1.76
N ALA A 348 6.82 -19.83 2.92
CA ALA A 348 7.19 -18.67 3.73
C ALA A 348 8.60 -18.19 3.41
N VAL A 349 8.78 -16.87 3.35
CA VAL A 349 10.09 -16.21 3.21
C VAL A 349 10.34 -15.39 4.46
N ILE A 350 11.37 -15.76 5.22
CA ILE A 350 11.77 -15.06 6.44
C ILE A 350 13.23 -14.59 6.36
N GLY A 351 13.65 -13.79 7.32
CA GLY A 351 15.01 -13.29 7.44
C GLY A 351 15.06 -11.94 8.14
N PRO A 352 16.24 -11.47 8.57
CA PRO A 352 16.39 -10.22 9.31
C PRO A 352 15.98 -9.01 8.47
N SER A 353 15.80 -7.87 9.12
CA SER A 353 15.52 -6.61 8.42
C SER A 353 16.69 -6.27 7.48
N GLY A 354 16.36 -5.88 6.24
CA GLY A 354 17.38 -5.56 5.24
C GLY A 354 18.01 -6.75 4.52
N SER A 355 17.56 -8.00 4.74
CA SER A 355 18.03 -9.19 4.01
C SER A 355 17.54 -9.28 2.55
N GLY A 356 16.82 -8.27 2.04
CA GLY A 356 16.42 -8.21 0.63
C GLY A 356 15.07 -8.87 0.30
N LYS A 357 14.26 -9.34 1.27
CA LYS A 357 12.98 -10.04 1.06
C LYS A 357 12.02 -9.32 0.08
N SER A 358 11.71 -8.05 0.32
CA SER A 358 10.83 -7.29 -0.58
C SER A 358 11.46 -7.01 -1.95
N THR A 359 12.81 -7.02 -2.04
CA THR A 359 13.53 -6.93 -3.33
C THR A 359 13.42 -8.24 -4.08
N LEU A 360 13.55 -9.36 -3.39
CA LEU A 360 13.31 -10.70 -3.93
C LEU A 360 11.90 -10.81 -4.50
N LEU A 361 10.89 -10.40 -3.72
CA LEU A 361 9.49 -10.43 -4.16
C LEU A 361 9.27 -9.63 -5.45
N LYS A 362 9.88 -8.44 -5.56
CA LYS A 362 9.80 -7.60 -6.77
C LYS A 362 10.52 -8.24 -7.96
N ALA A 363 11.61 -8.95 -7.73
CA ALA A 363 12.31 -9.70 -8.79
C ALA A 363 11.48 -10.91 -9.24
N LEU A 364 10.94 -11.70 -8.31
CA LEU A 364 10.10 -12.86 -8.58
C LEU A 364 8.82 -12.51 -9.34
N THR A 365 8.24 -11.36 -9.07
CA THR A 365 7.02 -10.91 -9.77
C THR A 365 7.31 -10.17 -11.08
N GLY A 366 8.58 -9.93 -11.41
CA GLY A 366 8.97 -9.16 -12.60
C GLY A 366 8.70 -7.66 -12.53
N TYR A 367 8.21 -7.12 -11.39
CA TYR A 367 8.02 -5.67 -11.21
C TYR A 367 9.35 -4.90 -11.22
N ARG A 368 10.39 -5.52 -10.70
CA ARG A 368 11.76 -5.09 -10.81
C ARG A 368 12.61 -6.30 -11.14
N PRO A 369 12.84 -6.61 -12.42
CA PRO A 369 13.68 -7.72 -12.83
C PRO A 369 15.06 -7.68 -12.18
N ALA A 370 15.62 -8.85 -11.87
CA ALA A 370 16.99 -8.97 -11.39
C ALA A 370 17.97 -8.50 -12.48
N ASN A 371 19.16 -8.07 -12.06
CA ASN A 371 20.22 -7.67 -12.98
C ASN A 371 20.82 -8.90 -13.67
N GLU A 372 20.91 -10.02 -12.93
CA GLU A 372 21.39 -11.30 -13.40
C GLU A 372 20.45 -12.41 -12.93
N GLY A 373 20.44 -13.52 -13.67
CA GLY A 373 19.58 -14.65 -13.37
C GLY A 373 18.19 -14.59 -14.03
N ASP A 374 17.44 -15.66 -13.86
CA ASP A 374 16.14 -15.89 -14.50
C ASP A 374 15.07 -16.30 -13.49
N VAL A 375 13.85 -15.90 -13.76
CA VAL A 375 12.65 -16.41 -13.07
C VAL A 375 11.85 -17.22 -14.08
N LEU A 376 11.54 -18.45 -13.73
CA LEU A 376 10.76 -19.34 -14.60
C LEU A 376 9.38 -19.60 -14.01
N TYR A 377 8.38 -19.44 -14.83
CA TYR A 377 7.00 -19.80 -14.61
C TYR A 377 6.66 -20.96 -15.53
N ASP A 378 6.49 -22.14 -15.02
CA ASP A 378 6.23 -23.36 -15.78
C ASP A 378 7.26 -23.57 -16.92
N ASN A 379 8.55 -23.49 -16.55
CA ASN A 379 9.73 -23.51 -17.45
C ASN A 379 9.78 -22.37 -18.49
N ARG A 380 8.86 -21.40 -18.44
CA ARG A 380 8.84 -20.21 -19.30
C ARG A 380 9.49 -19.04 -18.60
N ASN A 381 10.41 -18.33 -19.25
CA ASN A 381 11.11 -17.20 -18.66
C ASN A 381 10.15 -16.02 -18.46
N LEU A 382 9.88 -15.68 -17.18
CA LEU A 382 8.94 -14.61 -16.81
C LEU A 382 9.36 -13.25 -17.37
N TYR A 383 10.66 -12.94 -17.35
CA TYR A 383 11.14 -11.63 -17.79
C TYR A 383 11.00 -11.45 -19.31
N LYS A 384 11.22 -12.52 -20.09
CA LYS A 384 11.05 -12.51 -21.54
C LYS A 384 9.59 -12.49 -21.96
N GLN A 385 8.71 -13.13 -21.18
CA GLN A 385 7.29 -13.31 -21.49
C GLN A 385 6.39 -12.55 -20.50
N PHE A 386 6.90 -11.47 -19.92
CA PHE A 386 6.23 -10.71 -18.85
C PHE A 386 4.84 -10.22 -19.26
N ALA A 387 4.65 -9.80 -20.51
CA ALA A 387 3.38 -9.26 -20.99
C ALA A 387 2.20 -10.24 -20.84
N GLU A 388 2.45 -11.52 -21.10
CA GLU A 388 1.48 -12.61 -20.96
C GLU A 388 1.41 -13.09 -19.49
N LEU A 389 2.55 -13.53 -18.94
CA LEU A 389 2.58 -14.28 -17.67
C LEU A 389 2.17 -13.45 -16.45
N ARG A 390 2.38 -12.12 -16.47
CA ARG A 390 1.96 -11.24 -15.37
C ARG A 390 0.45 -11.29 -15.05
N GLN A 391 -0.38 -11.70 -16.02
CA GLN A 391 -1.83 -11.79 -15.83
C GLN A 391 -2.20 -12.95 -14.90
N ARG A 392 -1.29 -13.92 -14.74
CA ARG A 392 -1.43 -15.12 -13.93
C ARG A 392 -0.82 -14.95 -12.52
N ILE A 393 -0.23 -13.78 -12.24
CA ILE A 393 0.45 -13.47 -10.99
C ILE A 393 -0.32 -12.40 -10.22
N GLY A 394 -0.64 -12.69 -8.96
CA GLY A 394 -1.17 -11.72 -7.99
C GLY A 394 -0.08 -11.24 -7.05
N LEU A 395 -0.08 -9.95 -6.73
CA LEU A 395 0.83 -9.35 -5.75
C LEU A 395 0.06 -8.52 -4.73
N VAL A 396 0.14 -8.93 -3.48
CA VAL A 396 -0.41 -8.20 -2.32
C VAL A 396 0.75 -7.53 -1.58
N PRO A 397 0.92 -6.22 -1.67
CA PRO A 397 2.02 -5.53 -0.99
C PRO A 397 1.72 -5.32 0.50
N GLN A 398 2.76 -4.86 1.23
CA GLN A 398 2.70 -4.59 2.66
C GLN A 398 1.63 -3.55 3.01
N ASP A 399 1.57 -2.44 2.27
CA ASP A 399 0.56 -1.40 2.46
C ASP A 399 -0.81 -1.82 1.91
N ASP A 400 -1.88 -1.40 2.60
CA ASP A 400 -3.25 -1.63 2.13
C ASP A 400 -3.56 -0.78 0.88
N ILE A 401 -3.66 -1.42 -0.27
CA ILE A 401 -3.99 -0.76 -1.55
C ILE A 401 -5.51 -0.61 -1.69
N LEU A 402 -6.11 0.15 -0.80
CA LEU A 402 -7.55 0.28 -0.69
C LEU A 402 -7.98 1.75 -0.59
N HIS A 403 -9.07 2.09 -1.27
CA HIS A 403 -9.82 3.32 -0.96
C HIS A 403 -10.62 3.08 0.32
N LYS A 404 -10.08 3.52 1.45
CA LYS A 404 -10.60 3.23 2.80
C LYS A 404 -12.03 3.78 3.02
N GLU A 405 -12.42 4.79 2.26
CA GLU A 405 -13.71 5.46 2.31
C GLU A 405 -14.85 4.65 1.67
N LEU A 406 -14.52 3.73 0.76
CA LEU A 406 -15.50 2.89 0.07
C LEU A 406 -15.94 1.69 0.92
N THR A 407 -17.09 1.11 0.57
CA THR A 407 -17.46 -0.22 1.06
C THR A 407 -16.68 -1.30 0.31
N VAL A 408 -16.48 -2.47 0.93
CA VAL A 408 -15.76 -3.60 0.34
C VAL A 408 -16.30 -3.94 -1.05
N ARG A 409 -17.60 -4.13 -1.18
CA ARG A 409 -18.25 -4.45 -2.46
C ARG A 409 -18.04 -3.36 -3.52
N LYS A 410 -18.10 -2.06 -3.15
CA LYS A 410 -17.83 -0.96 -4.08
C LYS A 410 -16.37 -0.95 -4.55
N ALA A 411 -15.42 -1.18 -3.64
CA ALA A 411 -13.99 -1.26 -3.99
C ALA A 411 -13.73 -2.40 -4.99
N LEU A 412 -14.28 -3.59 -4.75
CA LEU A 412 -14.17 -4.73 -5.67
C LEU A 412 -14.87 -4.47 -7.02
N ARG A 413 -16.04 -3.82 -7.03
CA ARG A 413 -16.74 -3.43 -8.28
C ARG A 413 -15.90 -2.51 -9.16
N TYR A 414 -15.27 -1.50 -8.59
CA TYR A 414 -14.41 -0.60 -9.37
C TYR A 414 -13.15 -1.31 -9.86
N ALA A 415 -12.56 -2.16 -9.04
CA ALA A 415 -11.39 -2.95 -9.43
C ALA A 415 -11.74 -3.95 -10.55
N ALA A 416 -12.84 -4.70 -10.43
CA ALA A 416 -13.33 -5.61 -11.44
C ALA A 416 -13.62 -4.89 -12.77
N LYS A 417 -14.24 -3.70 -12.69
CA LYS A 417 -14.56 -2.91 -13.89
C LYS A 417 -13.31 -2.39 -14.61
N LEU A 418 -12.20 -2.15 -13.91
CA LEU A 418 -10.94 -1.70 -14.51
C LEU A 418 -10.07 -2.85 -15.02
N ARG A 419 -10.24 -4.06 -14.46
CA ARG A 419 -9.40 -5.23 -14.79
C ARG A 419 -9.97 -6.15 -15.85
N PHE A 420 -11.31 -6.31 -15.89
CA PHE A 420 -11.96 -7.19 -16.86
C PHE A 420 -12.21 -6.48 -18.18
N PRO A 421 -12.32 -7.24 -19.29
CA PRO A 421 -12.70 -6.74 -20.60
C PRO A 421 -13.96 -5.86 -20.54
N GLY A 422 -14.04 -4.87 -21.43
CA GLY A 422 -15.18 -3.96 -21.49
C GLY A 422 -16.50 -4.65 -21.86
N ASP A 423 -16.43 -5.81 -22.50
CA ASP A 423 -17.56 -6.65 -22.92
C ASP A 423 -18.06 -7.60 -21.82
N THR A 424 -17.41 -7.63 -20.64
CA THR A 424 -17.87 -8.41 -19.47
C THR A 424 -19.14 -7.81 -18.91
N ALA A 425 -20.21 -8.60 -18.78
CA ALA A 425 -21.49 -8.14 -18.23
C ALA A 425 -21.38 -7.76 -16.73
N ALA A 426 -22.25 -6.87 -16.28
CA ALA A 426 -22.28 -6.47 -14.88
C ALA A 426 -22.61 -7.66 -13.95
N SER A 427 -23.49 -8.56 -14.39
CA SER A 427 -23.86 -9.78 -13.68
C SER A 427 -22.66 -10.73 -13.50
N GLU A 428 -21.85 -10.92 -14.53
CA GLU A 428 -20.63 -11.77 -14.48
C GLU A 428 -19.61 -11.22 -13.50
N ARG A 429 -19.40 -9.88 -13.51
CA ARG A 429 -18.50 -9.23 -12.53
C ARG A 429 -19.03 -9.36 -11.11
N GLU A 430 -20.35 -9.19 -10.90
CA GLU A 430 -20.93 -9.30 -9.55
C GLU A 430 -20.93 -10.75 -9.04
N ALA A 431 -21.16 -11.73 -9.90
CA ALA A 431 -21.01 -13.15 -9.57
C ALA A 431 -19.58 -13.44 -9.10
N ARG A 432 -18.56 -12.99 -9.87
CA ARG A 432 -17.16 -13.17 -9.47
C ARG A 432 -16.81 -12.48 -8.14
N ILE A 433 -17.36 -11.28 -7.90
CA ILE A 433 -17.19 -10.59 -6.61
C ILE A 433 -17.81 -11.41 -5.48
N GLY A 434 -19.00 -11.98 -5.70
CA GLY A 434 -19.66 -12.87 -4.73
C GLY A 434 -18.82 -14.10 -4.41
N GLU A 435 -18.29 -14.79 -5.43
CA GLU A 435 -17.38 -15.93 -5.23
C GLU A 435 -16.17 -15.55 -4.35
N VAL A 436 -15.47 -14.46 -4.69
CA VAL A 436 -14.29 -14.00 -3.96
C VAL A 436 -14.62 -13.59 -2.51
N LEU A 437 -15.78 -12.95 -2.30
CA LEU A 437 -16.21 -12.59 -0.94
C LEU A 437 -16.48 -13.85 -0.11
N GLY A 438 -17.13 -14.87 -0.68
CA GLY A 438 -17.37 -16.16 -0.02
C GLY A 438 -16.07 -16.90 0.30
N GLU A 439 -15.16 -17.01 -0.67
CA GLU A 439 -13.84 -17.63 -0.56
C GLU A 439 -13.03 -17.05 0.62
N LEU A 440 -13.13 -15.72 0.83
CA LEU A 440 -12.41 -15.02 1.90
C LEU A 440 -13.21 -14.76 3.18
N LYS A 441 -14.44 -15.29 3.26
CA LYS A 441 -15.37 -15.08 4.40
C LYS A 441 -15.63 -13.60 4.68
N LEU A 442 -15.81 -12.81 3.61
CA LEU A 442 -16.06 -11.37 3.66
C LEU A 442 -17.52 -10.99 3.35
N ASP A 443 -18.43 -11.95 3.13
CA ASP A 443 -19.82 -11.71 2.74
C ASP A 443 -20.55 -10.80 3.73
N ILE A 444 -20.42 -11.07 5.01
CA ILE A 444 -21.03 -10.28 6.09
C ILE A 444 -20.43 -8.87 6.24
N HIS A 445 -19.29 -8.62 5.58
CA HIS A 445 -18.59 -7.35 5.61
C HIS A 445 -18.68 -6.59 4.27
N ALA A 446 -19.35 -7.14 3.27
CA ALA A 446 -19.40 -6.63 1.91
C ALA A 446 -19.85 -5.16 1.82
N ASP A 447 -20.83 -4.77 2.63
CA ASP A 447 -21.38 -3.41 2.63
C ASP A 447 -20.80 -2.50 3.73
N LYS A 448 -19.87 -3.01 4.55
CA LYS A 448 -19.13 -2.18 5.52
C LYS A 448 -18.06 -1.34 4.81
N LYS A 449 -17.81 -0.13 5.34
CA LYS A 449 -16.67 0.69 4.88
C LYS A 449 -15.35 0.00 5.25
N VAL A 450 -14.35 0.11 4.37
CA VAL A 450 -13.02 -0.46 4.62
C VAL A 450 -12.38 0.11 5.88
N THR A 451 -12.65 1.39 6.22
CA THR A 451 -12.20 2.02 7.47
C THR A 451 -12.71 1.32 8.73
N SER A 452 -13.89 0.72 8.69
CA SER A 452 -14.52 0.05 9.86
C SER A 452 -14.09 -1.40 10.03
N LEU A 453 -13.22 -1.92 9.17
CA LEU A 453 -12.72 -3.29 9.23
C LEU A 453 -11.51 -3.41 10.18
N SER A 454 -11.34 -4.58 10.79
CA SER A 454 -10.11 -4.92 11.50
C SER A 454 -8.91 -5.01 10.55
N GLY A 455 -7.69 -5.01 11.07
CA GLY A 455 -6.45 -5.16 10.28
C GLY A 455 -6.49 -6.40 9.37
N GLY A 456 -6.78 -7.57 9.94
CA GLY A 456 -6.87 -8.83 9.21
C GLY A 456 -7.99 -8.83 8.16
N GLN A 457 -9.16 -8.23 8.45
CA GLN A 457 -10.24 -8.10 7.47
C GLN A 457 -9.82 -7.19 6.30
N ARG A 458 -9.11 -6.08 6.55
CA ARG A 458 -8.56 -5.24 5.48
C ARG A 458 -7.56 -5.98 4.60
N LYS A 459 -6.68 -6.79 5.21
CA LYS A 459 -5.76 -7.65 4.44
C LYS A 459 -6.50 -8.65 3.56
N ARG A 460 -7.55 -9.29 4.07
CA ARG A 460 -8.42 -10.16 3.25
C ARG A 460 -9.04 -9.39 2.07
N VAL A 461 -9.45 -8.14 2.24
CA VAL A 461 -9.93 -7.30 1.12
C VAL A 461 -8.80 -7.01 0.12
N SER A 462 -7.57 -6.79 0.58
CA SER A 462 -6.41 -6.62 -0.31
C SER A 462 -6.12 -7.90 -1.12
N VAL A 463 -6.24 -9.07 -0.51
CA VAL A 463 -6.18 -10.37 -1.19
C VAL A 463 -7.35 -10.52 -2.17
N ALA A 464 -8.58 -10.15 -1.76
CA ALA A 464 -9.77 -10.21 -2.62
C ALA A 464 -9.59 -9.48 -3.95
N LEU A 465 -8.93 -8.33 -3.91
CA LEU A 465 -8.64 -7.56 -5.12
C LEU A 465 -7.74 -8.33 -6.10
N GLU A 466 -6.78 -9.12 -5.62
CA GLU A 466 -5.94 -9.93 -6.49
C GLU A 466 -6.69 -11.17 -6.99
N LEU A 467 -7.48 -11.82 -6.14
CA LEU A 467 -8.24 -13.01 -6.51
C LEU A 467 -9.32 -12.78 -7.57
N LEU A 468 -9.73 -11.53 -7.83
CA LEU A 468 -10.68 -11.23 -8.91
C LEU A 468 -10.27 -11.86 -10.24
N THR A 469 -8.99 -11.83 -10.57
CA THR A 469 -8.44 -12.32 -11.84
C THR A 469 -8.05 -13.81 -11.82
N LYS A 470 -8.32 -14.53 -10.74
CA LYS A 470 -7.98 -15.96 -10.55
C LYS A 470 -6.49 -16.26 -10.80
N PRO A 471 -5.55 -15.55 -10.15
CA PRO A 471 -4.12 -15.82 -10.35
C PRO A 471 -3.78 -17.22 -9.87
N SER A 472 -2.92 -17.94 -10.59
CA SER A 472 -2.36 -19.23 -10.21
C SER A 472 -1.21 -19.10 -9.20
N LEU A 473 -0.51 -17.97 -9.22
CA LEU A 473 0.60 -17.67 -8.33
C LEU A 473 0.34 -16.36 -7.58
N ILE A 474 0.43 -16.40 -6.24
CA ILE A 474 0.15 -15.25 -5.38
C ILE A 474 1.36 -14.95 -4.51
N PHE A 475 1.81 -13.71 -4.57
CA PHE A 475 2.86 -13.16 -3.72
C PHE A 475 2.29 -12.20 -2.70
N LEU A 476 2.73 -12.31 -1.44
CA LEU A 476 2.31 -11.41 -0.37
C LEU A 476 3.55 -10.86 0.37
N ASP A 477 3.60 -9.54 0.50
CA ASP A 477 4.66 -8.85 1.25
C ASP A 477 4.12 -8.47 2.62
N GLU A 478 4.57 -9.15 3.67
CA GLU A 478 4.21 -8.94 5.07
C GLU A 478 2.69 -8.79 5.34
N PRO A 479 1.84 -9.73 4.91
CA PRO A 479 0.40 -9.59 5.04
C PRO A 479 -0.07 -9.58 6.50
N THR A 480 0.75 -10.00 7.42
CA THR A 480 0.45 -10.13 8.85
C THR A 480 1.08 -9.02 9.70
N SER A 481 1.85 -8.11 9.08
CA SER A 481 2.50 -7.00 9.77
C SER A 481 1.50 -6.10 10.51
N GLY A 482 1.73 -5.89 11.81
CA GLY A 482 0.88 -5.07 12.66
C GLY A 482 -0.46 -5.71 13.05
N LEU A 483 -0.62 -7.02 12.86
CA LEU A 483 -1.75 -7.79 13.35
C LEU A 483 -1.43 -8.43 14.71
N ASP A 484 -2.47 -8.68 15.49
CA ASP A 484 -2.33 -9.50 16.69
C ASP A 484 -2.12 -10.99 16.31
N PRO A 485 -1.58 -11.83 17.23
CA PRO A 485 -1.29 -13.24 16.93
C PRO A 485 -2.48 -14.07 16.47
N GLY A 486 -3.69 -13.75 16.93
CA GLY A 486 -4.90 -14.43 16.48
C GLY A 486 -5.26 -14.10 15.05
N MET A 487 -5.16 -12.81 14.68
CA MET A 487 -5.40 -12.38 13.29
C MET A 487 -4.29 -12.85 12.35
N ASP A 488 -3.04 -12.93 12.81
CA ASP A 488 -1.91 -13.47 12.06
C ASP A 488 -2.20 -14.93 11.66
N ARG A 489 -2.58 -15.76 12.64
CA ARG A 489 -3.00 -17.16 12.42
C ARG A 489 -4.14 -17.25 11.40
N ASP A 490 -5.18 -16.43 11.55
CA ASP A 490 -6.33 -16.41 10.63
C ASP A 490 -5.94 -16.09 9.19
N VAL A 491 -4.98 -15.18 8.99
CA VAL A 491 -4.45 -14.83 7.66
C VAL A 491 -3.61 -15.98 7.10
N MET A 492 -2.72 -16.56 7.90
CA MET A 492 -1.88 -17.68 7.44
C MET A 492 -2.71 -18.92 7.11
N GLN A 493 -3.74 -19.25 7.89
CA GLN A 493 -4.69 -20.33 7.58
C GLN A 493 -5.48 -20.06 6.30
N LEU A 494 -5.86 -18.79 6.05
CA LEU A 494 -6.49 -18.42 4.80
C LEU A 494 -5.54 -18.68 3.62
N LEU A 495 -4.26 -18.32 3.74
CA LEU A 495 -3.26 -18.55 2.69
C LEU A 495 -3.03 -20.05 2.47
N ARG A 496 -3.05 -20.86 3.53
CA ARG A 496 -3.02 -22.32 3.43
C ARG A 496 -4.21 -22.84 2.61
N GLY A 497 -5.43 -22.38 2.94
CA GLY A 497 -6.63 -22.73 2.17
C GLY A 497 -6.53 -22.36 0.69
N LEU A 498 -5.95 -21.22 0.36
CA LEU A 498 -5.71 -20.83 -1.05
C LEU A 498 -4.74 -21.77 -1.77
N ALA A 499 -3.75 -22.30 -1.06
CA ALA A 499 -2.81 -23.28 -1.62
C ALA A 499 -3.48 -24.64 -1.76
N ASP A 500 -4.28 -25.07 -0.79
CA ASP A 500 -5.07 -26.30 -0.84
C ASP A 500 -6.10 -26.28 -1.99
N ASP A 501 -6.65 -25.09 -2.32
CA ASP A 501 -7.54 -24.85 -3.45
C ASP A 501 -6.80 -24.86 -4.81
N GLY A 502 -5.52 -25.21 -4.82
CA GLY A 502 -4.73 -25.45 -6.04
C GLY A 502 -3.85 -24.27 -6.49
N ARG A 503 -3.69 -23.20 -5.69
CA ARG A 503 -2.81 -22.08 -6.02
C ARG A 503 -1.43 -22.25 -5.41
N THR A 504 -0.43 -21.63 -6.02
CA THR A 504 0.90 -21.50 -5.41
C THR A 504 1.02 -20.16 -4.70
N VAL A 505 1.34 -20.16 -3.41
CA VAL A 505 1.37 -18.96 -2.56
C VAL A 505 2.75 -18.77 -1.95
N LEU A 506 3.34 -17.58 -2.15
CA LEU A 506 4.61 -17.19 -1.54
C LEU A 506 4.39 -15.97 -0.63
N VAL A 507 4.64 -16.15 0.67
CA VAL A 507 4.43 -15.11 1.68
C VAL A 507 5.75 -14.69 2.33
N VAL A 508 6.07 -13.41 2.26
CA VAL A 508 7.12 -12.81 3.08
C VAL A 508 6.52 -12.45 4.43
N THR A 509 7.08 -12.94 5.51
CA THR A 509 6.59 -12.67 6.87
C THR A 509 7.72 -12.45 7.87
N HIS A 510 7.41 -11.75 8.94
CA HIS A 510 8.23 -11.67 10.15
C HIS A 510 7.67 -12.53 11.28
N SER A 511 6.45 -13.04 11.12
CA SER A 511 5.84 -13.94 12.09
C SER A 511 6.39 -15.35 11.91
N VAL A 512 6.94 -15.89 12.98
CA VAL A 512 7.50 -17.24 13.03
C VAL A 512 6.55 -18.26 13.68
N ALA A 513 5.41 -17.79 14.21
CA ALA A 513 4.49 -18.63 14.96
C ALA A 513 3.75 -19.66 14.10
N GLU A 514 3.45 -19.31 12.84
CA GLU A 514 2.62 -20.13 11.94
C GLU A 514 3.44 -20.74 10.77
N LEU A 515 4.78 -20.84 10.91
CA LEU A 515 5.63 -21.40 9.84
C LEU A 515 5.37 -22.90 9.59
N ALA A 516 4.91 -23.62 10.61
CA ALA A 516 4.63 -25.05 10.52
C ALA A 516 3.50 -25.42 9.52
N ILE A 517 2.64 -24.49 9.15
CA ILE A 517 1.60 -24.72 8.13
C ILE A 517 2.10 -24.54 6.70
N CYS A 518 3.34 -24.08 6.52
CA CYS A 518 3.94 -23.88 5.21
C CYS A 518 4.62 -25.18 4.72
N ASP A 519 4.56 -25.43 3.43
CA ASP A 519 5.19 -26.60 2.81
C ASP A 519 6.72 -26.47 2.74
N LYS A 520 7.21 -25.24 2.52
CA LYS A 520 8.64 -24.92 2.48
C LYS A 520 8.89 -23.55 3.12
N LEU A 521 10.11 -23.39 3.59
CA LEU A 521 10.62 -22.18 4.20
C LEU A 521 11.88 -21.71 3.46
N LEU A 522 11.89 -20.46 3.03
CA LEU A 522 13.08 -19.79 2.51
C LEU A 522 13.59 -18.81 3.57
N VAL A 523 14.81 -19.03 4.06
CA VAL A 523 15.46 -18.13 5.01
C VAL A 523 16.54 -17.33 4.30
N MET A 524 16.39 -16.00 4.32
CA MET A 524 17.34 -15.06 3.72
C MET A 524 18.37 -14.63 4.75
N ALA A 525 19.65 -14.77 4.41
CA ALA A 525 20.76 -14.29 5.22
C ALA A 525 20.92 -12.77 5.18
N PRO A 526 21.61 -12.15 6.16
CA PRO A 526 22.11 -10.80 6.04
C PRO A 526 22.93 -10.63 4.74
N GLY A 527 22.70 -9.54 4.02
CA GLY A 527 23.42 -9.29 2.75
C GLY A 527 22.78 -9.91 1.50
N GLY A 528 21.64 -10.61 1.62
CA GLY A 528 20.78 -10.95 0.48
C GLY A 528 21.05 -12.27 -0.21
N SER A 529 21.65 -13.24 0.48
CA SER A 529 21.84 -14.62 0.01
C SER A 529 20.88 -15.58 0.71
N VAL A 530 20.76 -16.81 0.21
CA VAL A 530 19.95 -17.86 0.83
C VAL A 530 20.76 -18.49 1.97
N ALA A 531 20.13 -18.58 3.16
CA ALA A 531 20.68 -19.28 4.31
C ALA A 531 20.10 -20.69 4.49
N TYR A 532 18.86 -20.90 4.03
CA TYR A 532 18.16 -22.20 4.07
C TYR A 532 16.97 -22.21 3.13
N PHE A 533 16.73 -23.36 2.52
CA PHE A 533 15.48 -23.64 1.81
C PHE A 533 15.10 -25.10 2.02
N GLY A 534 13.91 -25.36 2.56
CA GLY A 534 13.47 -26.72 2.88
C GLY A 534 12.25 -26.74 3.77
N PRO A 535 11.89 -27.92 4.35
CA PRO A 535 10.78 -28.04 5.29
C PRO A 535 10.97 -27.16 6.54
N PRO A 536 9.92 -26.50 7.06
CA PRO A 536 10.02 -25.63 8.24
C PRO A 536 10.50 -26.36 9.49
N GLU A 537 10.10 -27.62 9.67
CA GLU A 537 10.43 -28.47 10.83
C GLU A 537 11.92 -28.84 10.92
N GLU A 538 12.64 -28.86 9.80
CA GLU A 538 14.07 -29.18 9.75
C GLU A 538 14.95 -27.92 9.92
N ALA A 539 14.37 -26.73 9.77
CA ALA A 539 15.13 -25.49 9.68
C ALA A 539 15.89 -25.14 10.99
N LEU A 540 15.25 -25.24 12.16
CA LEU A 540 15.92 -24.97 13.45
C LEU A 540 17.07 -25.95 13.71
N ASN A 541 16.87 -27.23 13.40
CA ASN A 541 17.92 -28.25 13.51
C ASN A 541 19.10 -27.95 12.56
N PHE A 542 18.82 -27.51 11.34
CA PHE A 542 19.85 -27.08 10.37
C PHE A 542 20.72 -25.94 10.93
N PHE A 543 20.08 -24.92 11.55
CA PHE A 543 20.82 -23.82 12.17
C PHE A 543 21.49 -24.20 13.48
N GLY A 544 21.04 -25.27 14.18
CA GLY A 544 21.54 -25.71 15.49
C GLY A 544 21.05 -24.84 16.64
N TYR A 545 19.85 -24.27 16.54
CA TYR A 545 19.21 -23.43 17.55
C TYR A 545 17.82 -23.97 17.90
N GLU A 546 17.38 -23.71 19.14
CA GLU A 546 16.06 -24.15 19.61
C GLU A 546 14.94 -23.20 19.19
N THR A 547 15.23 -21.92 19.02
CA THR A 547 14.24 -20.90 18.69
C THR A 547 14.64 -20.02 17.50
N TRP A 548 13.65 -19.48 16.81
CA TRP A 548 13.88 -18.49 15.74
C TRP A 548 14.50 -17.19 16.25
N ALA A 549 14.26 -16.82 17.52
CA ALA A 549 14.89 -15.66 18.13
C ALA A 549 16.42 -15.82 18.18
N ASP A 550 16.92 -17.02 18.50
CA ASP A 550 18.34 -17.33 18.54
C ASP A 550 18.95 -17.31 17.13
N VAL A 551 18.23 -17.84 16.13
CA VAL A 551 18.66 -17.77 14.72
C VAL A 551 18.81 -16.32 14.26
N PHE A 552 17.84 -15.46 14.55
CA PHE A 552 17.92 -14.05 14.17
C PHE A 552 19.01 -13.30 14.95
N SER A 553 19.18 -13.59 16.23
CA SER A 553 20.30 -13.06 17.03
C SER A 553 21.65 -13.50 16.46
N ALA A 554 21.77 -14.75 15.99
CA ALA A 554 22.98 -15.22 15.32
C ALA A 554 23.24 -14.48 14.01
N PHE A 555 22.20 -14.18 13.23
CA PHE A 555 22.33 -13.35 12.00
C PHE A 555 22.78 -11.92 12.30
N GLU A 556 22.41 -11.36 13.43
CA GLU A 556 22.84 -10.02 13.85
C GLU A 556 24.26 -10.00 14.38
N ASN A 557 24.63 -11.00 15.18
CA ASN A 557 25.94 -11.11 15.81
C ASN A 557 27.04 -11.59 14.84
N TYR A 558 26.69 -12.45 13.88
CA TYR A 558 27.61 -13.06 12.93
C TYR A 558 27.27 -12.66 11.48
N ARG A 559 27.23 -11.37 11.21
CA ARG A 559 26.83 -10.81 9.88
C ARG A 559 27.80 -11.21 8.76
N ASP A 560 29.07 -11.36 9.07
CA ASP A 560 30.13 -11.70 8.12
C ASP A 560 30.33 -13.23 7.94
N TYR A 561 29.57 -14.04 8.68
CA TYR A 561 29.61 -15.48 8.53
C TYR A 561 28.99 -15.90 7.19
N ASP A 562 29.61 -16.83 6.50
CA ASP A 562 29.12 -17.33 5.21
C ASP A 562 27.96 -18.33 5.39
N TRP A 563 26.78 -17.79 5.69
CA TRP A 563 25.55 -18.56 5.81
C TRP A 563 25.17 -19.27 4.50
N SER A 564 25.49 -18.64 3.36
CA SER A 564 25.23 -19.20 2.04
C SER A 564 26.14 -20.40 1.74
N GLY A 565 27.41 -20.29 2.07
CA GLY A 565 28.36 -21.42 1.94
C GLY A 565 27.97 -22.61 2.81
N ARG A 566 27.54 -22.37 4.07
CA ARG A 566 26.98 -23.42 4.94
C ARG A 566 25.75 -24.09 4.31
N TRP A 567 24.83 -23.30 3.74
CA TRP A 567 23.66 -23.84 3.06
C TRP A 567 24.04 -24.70 1.86
N ARG A 568 24.89 -24.19 0.94
CA ARG A 568 25.34 -24.91 -0.26
C ARG A 568 26.12 -26.20 0.05
N GLY A 569 26.81 -26.24 1.17
CA GLY A 569 27.52 -27.44 1.66
C GLY A 569 26.63 -28.47 2.34
N SER A 570 25.33 -28.22 2.48
CA SER A 570 24.40 -29.06 3.22
C SER A 570 23.70 -30.13 2.36
N GLN A 571 23.22 -31.18 3.02
CA GLN A 571 22.40 -32.21 2.39
C GLN A 571 21.04 -31.63 1.91
N HIS A 572 20.51 -30.66 2.63
CA HIS A 572 19.25 -29.97 2.25
C HIS A 572 19.39 -29.23 0.91
N TYR A 573 20.56 -28.61 0.67
CA TYR A 573 20.83 -27.98 -0.62
C TYR A 573 20.77 -28.99 -1.76
N GLN A 574 21.39 -30.16 -1.58
CA GLN A 574 21.37 -31.22 -2.60
C GLN A 574 19.98 -31.72 -2.88
N MET A 575 19.10 -31.80 -1.85
CA MET A 575 17.73 -32.28 -2.00
C MET A 575 16.78 -31.23 -2.62
N TYR A 576 16.97 -29.94 -2.36
CA TYR A 576 15.94 -28.94 -2.65
C TYR A 576 16.34 -27.82 -3.62
N ALA A 577 17.64 -27.65 -3.91
CA ALA A 577 18.10 -26.53 -4.74
C ALA A 577 19.15 -26.90 -5.78
N ALA A 578 19.91 -28.00 -5.61
CA ALA A 578 21.06 -28.32 -6.47
C ALA A 578 20.69 -28.47 -7.94
N ASP A 579 19.58 -29.15 -8.26
CA ASP A 579 19.15 -29.35 -9.66
C ASP A 579 18.78 -28.02 -10.34
N ILE A 580 18.24 -27.07 -9.57
CA ILE A 580 17.83 -25.75 -10.07
C ILE A 580 19.06 -24.88 -10.29
N ASP A 581 20.03 -24.97 -9.39
CA ASP A 581 21.26 -24.18 -9.40
C ASP A 581 22.27 -24.71 -10.45
N ALA A 582 22.24 -26.03 -10.78
CA ALA A 582 23.12 -26.64 -11.77
C ALA A 582 22.88 -26.15 -13.21
N VAL A 583 21.72 -25.58 -13.49
CA VAL A 583 21.42 -25.01 -14.80
C VAL A 583 22.09 -23.65 -14.92
N ALA A 584 23.18 -23.60 -15.71
CA ALA A 584 23.93 -22.38 -15.93
C ALA A 584 23.03 -21.19 -16.32
N PRO A 585 23.24 -20.00 -15.75
CA PRO A 585 22.48 -18.83 -16.11
C PRO A 585 22.66 -18.56 -17.60
N GLN A 586 21.56 -18.56 -18.34
CA GLN A 586 21.62 -18.08 -19.71
C GLN A 586 21.95 -16.60 -19.65
N SER A 587 23.20 -16.25 -19.88
CA SER A 587 23.70 -14.88 -19.96
C SER A 587 23.12 -14.18 -21.18
N VAL A 588 21.82 -13.95 -21.15
CA VAL A 588 21.16 -13.07 -22.08
C VAL A 588 21.00 -11.75 -21.36
N HIS A 589 21.78 -10.77 -21.75
CA HIS A 589 21.43 -9.37 -21.54
C HIS A 589 20.01 -9.19 -22.12
N VAL A 590 19.01 -9.43 -21.29
CA VAL A 590 17.63 -9.11 -21.63
C VAL A 590 17.59 -7.60 -21.66
N GLN A 591 17.78 -7.02 -22.84
CA GLN A 591 17.26 -5.69 -23.07
C GLN A 591 15.77 -5.81 -22.71
N PRO A 592 15.29 -5.05 -21.73
CA PRO A 592 13.89 -5.10 -21.38
C PRO A 592 13.10 -4.71 -22.62
N GLN A 593 12.48 -5.72 -23.25
CA GLN A 593 11.58 -5.45 -24.36
C GLN A 593 10.52 -4.49 -23.82
N MET A 594 10.26 -3.42 -24.57
CA MET A 594 9.17 -2.51 -24.27
C MET A 594 7.90 -3.34 -24.27
N VAL A 595 7.47 -3.74 -23.06
CA VAL A 595 6.21 -4.43 -22.85
C VAL A 595 5.11 -3.46 -23.26
N GLN A 596 4.53 -3.66 -24.44
CA GLN A 596 3.32 -2.93 -24.79
C GLN A 596 2.26 -3.33 -23.75
N PRO A 597 1.68 -2.35 -23.03
CA PRO A 597 0.62 -2.68 -22.09
C PRO A 597 -0.52 -3.38 -22.85
N PRO A 598 -1.25 -4.33 -22.23
CA PRO A 598 -2.42 -4.93 -22.83
C PRO A 598 -3.33 -3.82 -23.34
N LYS A 599 -4.14 -4.12 -24.39
CA LYS A 599 -5.06 -3.14 -24.97
C LYS A 599 -6.00 -2.64 -23.87
N ALA A 600 -5.68 -1.48 -23.31
CA ALA A 600 -6.49 -0.91 -22.25
C ALA A 600 -7.95 -0.78 -22.73
N GLN A 601 -8.90 -0.87 -21.80
CA GLN A 601 -10.28 -0.45 -22.06
C GLN A 601 -10.26 0.93 -22.74
N SER A 602 -11.30 1.26 -23.52
CA SER A 602 -11.36 2.56 -24.17
C SER A 602 -11.10 3.67 -23.15
N TRP A 603 -10.32 4.64 -23.52
CA TRP A 603 -9.93 5.76 -22.65
C TRP A 603 -11.13 6.41 -21.97
N GLY A 604 -12.25 6.60 -22.71
CA GLY A 604 -13.49 7.17 -22.16
C GLY A 604 -14.14 6.28 -21.09
N SER A 605 -14.12 4.94 -21.27
CA SER A 605 -14.66 4.02 -20.27
C SER A 605 -13.83 4.02 -18.97
N GLN A 606 -12.50 4.04 -19.10
CA GLN A 606 -11.62 4.16 -17.94
C GLN A 606 -11.83 5.50 -17.23
N LEU A 607 -11.84 6.62 -17.98
CA LEU A 607 -12.05 7.95 -17.44
C LEU A 607 -13.35 8.02 -16.65
N TRP A 608 -14.46 7.55 -17.24
CA TRP A 608 -15.77 7.58 -16.57
C TRP A 608 -15.82 6.72 -15.30
N THR A 609 -15.17 5.55 -15.32
CA THR A 609 -15.08 4.67 -14.15
C THR A 609 -14.27 5.33 -13.04
N LEU A 610 -13.17 5.98 -13.37
CA LEU A 610 -12.30 6.69 -12.42
C LEU A 610 -13.00 7.93 -11.83
N ILE A 611 -13.72 8.70 -12.65
CA ILE A 611 -14.53 9.83 -12.19
C ILE A 611 -15.58 9.34 -11.17
N ARG A 612 -16.36 8.30 -11.51
CA ARG A 612 -17.37 7.74 -10.61
C ARG A 612 -16.77 7.20 -9.31
N ARG A 613 -15.62 6.53 -9.40
CA ARG A 613 -14.88 6.04 -8.22
C ARG A 613 -14.47 7.21 -7.34
N TYR A 614 -13.84 8.22 -7.92
CA TYR A 614 -13.33 9.36 -7.18
C TYR A 614 -14.45 10.18 -6.53
N VAL A 615 -15.54 10.44 -7.24
CA VAL A 615 -16.75 11.06 -6.67
C VAL A 615 -17.32 10.22 -5.53
N SER A 616 -17.34 8.87 -5.67
CA SER A 616 -17.81 7.98 -4.59
C SER A 616 -16.91 8.03 -3.36
N VAL A 617 -15.59 8.17 -3.53
CA VAL A 617 -14.62 8.33 -2.42
C VAL A 617 -14.89 9.63 -1.69
N ILE A 618 -15.00 10.75 -2.42
CA ILE A 618 -15.26 12.08 -1.85
C ILE A 618 -16.63 12.10 -1.13
N ALA A 619 -17.68 11.60 -1.77
CA ALA A 619 -19.03 11.56 -1.19
C ALA A 619 -19.16 10.69 0.07
N SER A 620 -18.23 9.74 0.24
CA SER A 620 -18.18 8.87 1.41
C SER A 620 -17.47 9.51 2.61
N ASP A 621 -16.69 10.58 2.40
CA ASP A 621 -15.98 11.33 3.44
C ASP A 621 -16.75 12.62 3.79
N ARG A 622 -17.62 12.51 4.82
CA ARG A 622 -18.46 13.63 5.28
C ARG A 622 -17.62 14.81 5.82
N GLY A 623 -16.47 14.52 6.45
CA GLY A 623 -15.59 15.56 6.99
C GLY A 623 -14.96 16.39 5.87
N PHE A 624 -14.50 15.71 4.83
CA PHE A 624 -13.95 16.37 3.66
C PHE A 624 -15.00 17.19 2.89
N LEU A 625 -16.23 16.66 2.73
CA LEU A 625 -17.35 17.42 2.13
C LEU A 625 -17.69 18.70 2.91
N ALA A 626 -17.75 18.60 4.24
CA ALA A 626 -17.99 19.78 5.09
C ALA A 626 -16.88 20.81 4.92
N LEU A 627 -15.61 20.38 4.92
CA LEU A 627 -14.46 21.27 4.72
C LEU A 627 -14.46 21.93 3.34
N MET A 628 -14.89 21.22 2.30
CA MET A 628 -15.03 21.77 0.94
C MET A 628 -16.00 22.95 0.84
N VAL A 629 -16.99 23.03 1.72
CA VAL A 629 -17.98 24.12 1.76
C VAL A 629 -17.58 25.18 2.79
N ILE A 630 -17.17 24.75 4.00
CA ILE A 630 -16.87 25.67 5.10
C ILE A 630 -15.63 26.51 4.79
N LEU A 631 -14.55 25.89 4.27
CA LEU A 631 -13.30 26.61 4.00
C LEU A 631 -13.49 27.78 3.02
N PRO A 632 -14.07 27.59 1.81
CA PRO A 632 -14.29 28.71 0.90
C PRO A 632 -15.31 29.71 1.44
N ALA A 633 -16.32 29.28 2.20
CA ALA A 633 -17.26 30.19 2.82
C ALA A 633 -16.58 31.12 3.85
N VAL A 634 -15.69 30.56 4.69
CA VAL A 634 -14.90 31.35 5.65
C VAL A 634 -13.95 32.31 4.91
N LEU A 635 -13.25 31.84 3.87
CA LEU A 635 -12.35 32.69 3.08
C LEU A 635 -13.09 33.84 2.38
N GLY A 636 -14.30 33.57 1.85
CA GLY A 636 -15.17 34.60 1.31
C GLY A 636 -15.62 35.59 2.38
N ALA A 637 -16.02 35.08 3.56
CA ALA A 637 -16.48 35.92 4.68
C ALA A 637 -15.34 36.79 5.26
N VAL A 638 -14.09 36.30 5.30
CA VAL A 638 -12.94 37.12 5.75
C VAL A 638 -12.81 38.40 4.93
N SER A 639 -13.07 38.33 3.62
CA SER A 639 -13.02 39.51 2.76
C SER A 639 -14.07 40.58 3.14
N THR A 640 -15.19 40.17 3.77
CA THR A 640 -16.30 41.10 4.12
C THR A 640 -16.04 41.82 5.45
N VAL A 641 -15.14 41.28 6.29
CA VAL A 641 -14.76 41.89 7.60
C VAL A 641 -13.84 43.09 7.41
N ILE A 642 -13.26 43.25 6.22
CA ILE A 642 -12.38 44.41 5.93
C ILE A 642 -13.23 45.65 5.86
N PRO A 643 -12.91 46.69 6.68
CA PRO A 643 -13.57 47.97 6.54
C PRO A 643 -13.23 48.58 5.19
N ALA A 644 -14.18 48.59 4.29
CA ALA A 644 -14.04 49.12 2.93
C ALA A 644 -15.28 49.89 2.57
N ASP A 645 -15.34 51.16 2.98
CA ASP A 645 -16.52 52.01 2.82
C ASP A 645 -16.93 52.21 1.38
N SER A 646 -15.96 52.18 0.44
CA SER A 646 -16.23 52.31 -0.99
C SER A 646 -16.24 50.97 -1.75
N GLY A 647 -15.99 49.84 -1.08
CA GLY A 647 -15.96 48.54 -1.72
C GLY A 647 -14.97 48.45 -2.89
N LEU A 648 -15.46 48.11 -4.08
CA LEU A 648 -14.72 48.10 -5.34
C LEU A 648 -15.05 49.28 -6.24
N GLY A 649 -15.82 50.23 -5.76
CA GLY A 649 -16.15 51.50 -6.42
C GLY A 649 -15.17 52.62 -6.13
N PRO A 650 -15.37 53.81 -6.75
CA PRO A 650 -14.51 54.95 -6.51
C PRO A 650 -14.62 55.45 -5.06
N GLY A 651 -13.49 55.96 -4.53
CA GLY A 651 -13.44 56.54 -3.18
C GLY A 651 -14.25 57.84 -3.10
N PRO A 652 -14.45 58.37 -1.87
CA PRO A 652 -15.19 59.62 -1.70
C PRO A 652 -14.43 60.74 -2.35
N ALA A 653 -15.17 61.69 -2.94
CA ALA A 653 -14.66 62.81 -3.77
C ALA A 653 -13.53 63.66 -3.09
N LYS A 654 -13.41 63.63 -1.74
CA LYS A 654 -12.35 64.32 -0.98
C LYS A 654 -10.98 63.62 -1.06
N SER A 655 -10.90 62.35 -1.44
CA SER A 655 -9.69 61.53 -1.48
C SER A 655 -9.14 61.37 -2.91
N ALA A 656 -9.45 62.23 -3.85
CA ALA A 656 -9.03 62.16 -5.25
C ALA A 656 -9.39 60.79 -5.91
N PHE A 657 -10.53 60.21 -5.58
CA PHE A 657 -11.06 58.96 -6.09
C PHE A 657 -10.21 57.71 -5.79
N GLN A 658 -9.18 57.81 -4.93
CA GLN A 658 -8.35 56.67 -4.56
C GLN A 658 -9.08 55.71 -3.56
N ASN A 659 -9.05 54.45 -3.91
CA ASN A 659 -9.63 53.36 -3.07
C ASN A 659 -8.65 52.19 -2.99
N ARG A 660 -7.72 52.21 -2.05
CA ARG A 660 -6.74 51.12 -1.81
C ARG A 660 -7.40 49.86 -1.27
N ASP A 661 -8.54 49.96 -0.65
CA ASP A 661 -9.29 48.83 -0.11
C ASP A 661 -9.73 47.89 -1.22
N ALA A 662 -9.98 48.39 -2.42
CA ALA A 662 -10.33 47.58 -3.59
C ALA A 662 -9.23 46.54 -3.92
N GLY A 663 -7.95 46.96 -3.91
CA GLY A 663 -6.83 46.04 -4.10
C GLY A 663 -6.76 45.00 -2.98
N THR A 664 -6.95 45.39 -1.72
CA THR A 664 -6.93 44.49 -0.56
C THR A 664 -8.04 43.46 -0.61
N ILE A 665 -9.27 43.84 -1.03
CA ILE A 665 -10.39 42.93 -1.22
C ILE A 665 -10.03 41.85 -2.27
N LEU A 666 -9.57 42.28 -3.45
CA LEU A 666 -9.17 41.36 -4.52
C LEU A 666 -8.02 40.45 -4.10
N LEU A 667 -7.04 40.99 -3.37
CA LEU A 667 -5.93 40.20 -2.83
C LEU A 667 -6.43 39.06 -1.94
N ILE A 668 -7.34 39.34 -0.99
CA ILE A 668 -7.82 38.30 -0.06
C ILE A 668 -8.63 37.25 -0.79
N LEU A 669 -9.52 37.65 -1.71
CA LEU A 669 -10.29 36.71 -2.51
C LEU A 669 -9.39 35.85 -3.40
N ALA A 670 -8.37 36.45 -4.02
CA ALA A 670 -7.40 35.73 -4.85
C ALA A 670 -6.58 34.74 -4.02
N VAL A 671 -6.05 35.16 -2.87
CA VAL A 671 -5.28 34.30 -1.98
C VAL A 671 -6.16 33.19 -1.41
N GLY A 672 -7.42 33.51 -1.06
CA GLY A 672 -8.39 32.51 -0.64
C GLY A 672 -8.62 31.42 -1.71
N ALA A 673 -8.79 31.82 -2.96
CA ALA A 673 -8.97 30.90 -4.08
C ALA A 673 -7.70 30.07 -4.35
N CYS A 674 -6.51 30.70 -4.28
CA CYS A 674 -5.22 30.01 -4.41
C CYS A 674 -5.09 28.94 -3.33
N PHE A 675 -5.36 29.28 -2.09
CA PHE A 675 -5.22 28.35 -0.96
C PHE A 675 -6.24 27.21 -1.07
N ALA A 676 -7.53 27.51 -1.31
CA ALA A 676 -8.59 26.51 -1.44
C ALA A 676 -8.30 25.54 -2.59
N GLY A 677 -7.95 26.06 -3.77
CA GLY A 677 -7.64 25.25 -4.95
C GLY A 677 -6.44 24.32 -4.72
N ALA A 678 -5.33 24.84 -4.23
CA ALA A 678 -4.13 24.05 -3.97
C ALA A 678 -4.33 23.05 -2.82
N ALA A 679 -5.04 23.42 -1.75
CA ALA A 679 -5.31 22.55 -0.60
C ALA A 679 -6.10 21.29 -0.97
N ASN A 680 -7.06 21.40 -1.91
CA ASN A 680 -7.85 20.26 -2.39
C ASN A 680 -6.99 19.17 -3.08
N SER A 681 -5.91 19.57 -3.71
CA SER A 681 -5.14 18.71 -4.63
C SER A 681 -3.78 18.28 -4.11
N VAL A 682 -3.23 19.00 -3.12
CA VAL A 682 -1.85 18.83 -2.65
C VAL A 682 -1.53 17.45 -2.09
N ARG A 683 -2.52 16.68 -1.65
CA ARG A 683 -2.36 15.32 -1.11
C ARG A 683 -2.91 14.21 -2.01
N GLU A 684 -3.59 14.56 -3.11
CA GLU A 684 -4.40 13.59 -3.87
C GLU A 684 -3.57 12.53 -4.60
N LEU A 685 -2.47 12.90 -5.24
CA LEU A 685 -1.63 11.94 -5.95
C LEU A 685 -0.77 11.11 -5.00
N ILE A 686 -0.26 11.72 -3.92
CA ILE A 686 0.56 11.00 -2.95
C ILE A 686 -0.29 10.00 -2.13
N LYS A 687 -1.54 10.35 -1.79
CA LYS A 687 -2.48 9.47 -1.07
C LYS A 687 -2.79 8.21 -1.86
N GLU A 688 -2.92 8.32 -3.18
CA GLU A 688 -3.29 7.20 -4.07
C GLU A 688 -2.09 6.58 -4.80
N ARG A 689 -0.86 6.96 -4.45
CA ARG A 689 0.33 6.54 -5.19
C ARG A 689 0.43 5.03 -5.36
N VAL A 690 0.30 4.27 -4.29
CA VAL A 690 0.42 2.80 -4.30
C VAL A 690 -0.70 2.16 -5.13
N ILE A 691 -1.94 2.70 -5.02
CA ILE A 691 -3.08 2.27 -5.83
C ILE A 691 -2.80 2.52 -7.32
N TYR A 692 -2.30 3.72 -7.66
CA TYR A 692 -1.96 4.09 -9.02
C TYR A 692 -0.86 3.19 -9.60
N GLU A 693 0.25 2.97 -8.87
CA GLU A 693 1.35 2.11 -9.30
C GLU A 693 0.86 0.69 -9.66
N ARG A 694 -0.02 0.13 -8.83
CA ARG A 694 -0.62 -1.18 -9.05
C ARG A 694 -1.57 -1.20 -10.25
N GLU A 695 -2.51 -0.27 -10.32
CA GLU A 695 -3.49 -0.20 -11.41
C GLU A 695 -2.80 0.13 -12.74
N ARG A 696 -1.72 0.90 -12.69
CA ARG A 696 -0.90 1.17 -13.87
C ARG A 696 -0.25 -0.10 -14.42
N ALA A 697 0.24 -0.97 -13.55
CA ALA A 697 0.77 -2.28 -13.94
C ALA A 697 -0.28 -3.16 -14.63
N THR A 698 -1.57 -3.03 -14.29
CA THR A 698 -2.68 -3.79 -14.89
C THR A 698 -3.29 -3.13 -16.14
N GLY A 699 -2.71 -2.03 -16.65
CA GLY A 699 -3.15 -1.41 -17.92
C GLY A 699 -3.93 -0.10 -17.78
N LEU A 700 -3.98 0.51 -16.58
CA LEU A 700 -4.62 1.81 -16.40
C LEU A 700 -3.93 2.89 -17.26
N SER A 701 -4.71 3.70 -17.97
CA SER A 701 -4.21 4.84 -18.75
C SER A 701 -3.80 5.99 -17.81
N ARG A 702 -2.54 6.45 -17.93
CA ARG A 702 -2.03 7.59 -17.17
C ARG A 702 -2.85 8.87 -17.42
N SER A 703 -3.19 9.12 -18.68
CA SER A 703 -3.97 10.31 -19.07
C SER A 703 -5.41 10.24 -18.55
N ALA A 704 -6.05 9.05 -18.56
CA ALA A 704 -7.39 8.89 -17.98
C ALA A 704 -7.38 9.10 -16.46
N TYR A 705 -6.35 8.60 -15.76
CA TYR A 705 -6.18 8.82 -14.34
C TYR A 705 -6.01 10.30 -13.99
N LEU A 706 -5.05 10.99 -14.63
CA LEU A 706 -4.83 12.42 -14.41
C LEU A 706 -6.08 13.24 -14.74
N MET A 707 -6.70 12.98 -15.91
CA MET A 707 -7.89 13.71 -16.33
C MET A 707 -9.07 13.51 -15.38
N SER A 708 -9.24 12.32 -14.79
CA SER A 708 -10.28 12.08 -13.78
C SER A 708 -10.09 12.98 -12.55
N LYS A 709 -8.85 13.20 -12.12
CA LYS A 709 -8.54 14.12 -11.00
C LYS A 709 -8.78 15.58 -11.42
N VAL A 710 -8.29 15.97 -12.58
CA VAL A 710 -8.45 17.34 -13.10
C VAL A 710 -9.93 17.71 -13.24
N VAL A 711 -10.75 16.83 -13.80
CA VAL A 711 -12.19 17.10 -13.99
C VAL A 711 -12.91 17.23 -12.64
N VAL A 712 -12.75 16.26 -11.74
CA VAL A 712 -13.49 16.26 -10.47
C VAL A 712 -13.02 17.41 -9.57
N LEU A 713 -11.71 17.59 -9.40
CA LEU A 713 -11.18 18.69 -8.59
C LEU A 713 -11.44 20.04 -9.24
N GLY A 714 -11.41 20.12 -10.58
CA GLY A 714 -11.73 21.33 -11.32
C GLY A 714 -13.18 21.79 -11.07
N VAL A 715 -14.14 20.87 -11.09
CA VAL A 715 -15.54 21.19 -10.75
C VAL A 715 -15.65 21.66 -9.29
N ILE A 716 -14.96 20.99 -8.37
CA ILE A 716 -14.96 21.36 -6.96
C ILE A 716 -14.35 22.76 -6.76
N THR A 717 -13.20 23.05 -7.36
CA THR A 717 -12.54 24.36 -7.22
C THR A 717 -13.33 25.47 -7.90
N ALA A 718 -14.00 25.18 -9.02
CA ALA A 718 -14.92 26.12 -9.66
C ALA A 718 -16.10 26.47 -8.74
N PHE A 719 -16.72 25.46 -8.12
CA PHE A 719 -17.75 25.67 -7.10
C PHE A 719 -17.26 26.51 -5.91
N GLN A 720 -16.07 26.21 -5.42
CA GLN A 720 -15.45 26.95 -4.30
C GLN A 720 -15.13 28.38 -4.68
N GLY A 721 -14.59 28.63 -5.87
CA GLY A 721 -14.33 29.96 -6.40
C GLY A 721 -15.64 30.79 -6.56
N ALA A 722 -16.70 30.13 -7.05
CA ALA A 722 -18.02 30.74 -7.13
C ALA A 722 -18.57 31.09 -5.72
N LEU A 723 -18.39 30.20 -4.74
CA LEU A 723 -18.84 30.45 -3.35
C LEU A 723 -18.07 31.59 -2.69
N ILE A 724 -16.73 31.61 -2.84
CA ILE A 724 -15.86 32.70 -2.36
C ILE A 724 -16.32 34.03 -2.96
N SER A 725 -16.57 34.06 -4.28
CA SER A 725 -17.01 35.26 -5.02
C SER A 725 -18.42 35.69 -4.63
N ALA A 726 -19.35 34.75 -4.50
CA ALA A 726 -20.74 35.05 -4.11
C ALA A 726 -20.81 35.70 -2.71
N ILE A 727 -20.03 35.24 -1.76
CA ILE A 727 -19.94 35.82 -0.42
C ILE A 727 -19.15 37.14 -0.47
N GLY A 728 -17.97 37.14 -1.09
CA GLY A 728 -17.07 38.29 -1.10
C GLY A 728 -17.61 39.49 -1.85
N PHE A 729 -18.30 39.27 -2.96
CA PHE A 729 -18.92 40.35 -3.79
C PHE A 729 -20.39 40.58 -3.42
N GLY A 730 -21.17 39.52 -3.09
CA GLY A 730 -22.60 39.60 -2.83
C GLY A 730 -22.97 40.54 -1.67
N VAL A 731 -22.15 40.60 -0.62
CA VAL A 731 -22.36 41.48 0.53
C VAL A 731 -22.13 42.97 0.18
N ARG A 732 -21.41 43.23 -0.91
CA ARG A 732 -20.99 44.60 -1.29
C ARG A 732 -22.02 45.36 -2.15
N GLY A 733 -22.96 44.65 -2.74
CA GLY A 733 -24.13 45.22 -3.45
C GLY A 733 -23.76 46.36 -4.41
N GLU A 734 -24.24 47.58 -4.12
CA GLU A 734 -24.03 48.82 -4.91
C GLU A 734 -22.56 49.30 -4.92
N LYS A 735 -21.67 48.72 -4.12
CA LYS A 735 -20.23 49.07 -4.05
C LYS A 735 -19.38 48.23 -5.00
N MET A 736 -19.97 47.65 -6.02
CA MET A 736 -19.32 46.99 -7.14
C MET A 736 -19.02 47.97 -8.27
N PRO A 737 -18.09 47.65 -9.19
CA PRO A 737 -17.92 48.43 -10.43
C PRO A 737 -19.24 48.54 -11.18
N GLU A 738 -19.52 49.72 -11.79
CA GLU A 738 -20.77 49.94 -12.54
C GLU A 738 -20.81 49.10 -13.80
N GLU A 739 -19.69 48.95 -14.49
CA GLU A 739 -19.55 48.16 -15.73
C GLU A 739 -18.37 47.23 -15.68
N GLY A 740 -18.51 46.02 -16.28
CA GLY A 740 -17.41 45.09 -16.55
C GLY A 740 -16.79 45.38 -17.92
N VAL A 741 -15.59 44.89 -18.16
CA VAL A 741 -14.91 45.07 -19.46
C VAL A 741 -15.34 44.06 -20.51
N VAL A 742 -15.86 42.92 -20.13
CA VAL A 742 -16.38 41.82 -20.99
C VAL A 742 -17.86 41.61 -20.77
N LEU A 743 -18.28 41.44 -19.51
CA LEU A 743 -19.69 41.31 -19.12
C LEU A 743 -20.17 42.65 -18.56
N THR A 744 -20.44 43.62 -19.44
CA THR A 744 -20.73 45.01 -19.07
C THR A 744 -21.75 45.16 -17.94
N HIS A 745 -22.84 44.34 -17.92
CA HIS A 745 -23.89 44.40 -16.91
C HIS A 745 -23.66 43.48 -15.69
N LEU A 746 -22.61 42.67 -15.70
CA LEU A 746 -22.36 41.67 -14.67
C LEU A 746 -20.87 41.62 -14.23
N PRO A 747 -20.30 42.74 -13.74
CA PRO A 747 -18.88 42.79 -13.32
C PRO A 747 -18.54 41.79 -12.21
N ALA A 748 -19.50 41.51 -11.29
CA ALA A 748 -19.31 40.49 -10.25
C ALA A 748 -19.13 39.07 -10.83
N ALA A 749 -19.91 38.73 -11.89
CA ALA A 749 -19.76 37.43 -12.55
C ALA A 749 -18.44 37.32 -13.34
N GLU A 750 -18.01 38.42 -13.95
CA GLU A 750 -16.71 38.52 -14.64
C GLU A 750 -15.56 38.28 -13.68
N MET A 751 -15.52 38.95 -12.53
CA MET A 751 -14.54 38.71 -11.47
C MET A 751 -14.63 37.33 -10.85
N ALA A 752 -15.87 36.78 -10.71
CA ALA A 752 -16.05 35.40 -10.23
C ALA A 752 -15.40 34.37 -11.18
N LEU A 753 -15.48 34.58 -12.51
CA LEU A 753 -14.79 33.73 -13.48
C LEU A 753 -13.27 33.77 -13.28
N VAL A 754 -12.69 34.92 -12.97
CA VAL A 754 -11.27 35.07 -12.67
C VAL A 754 -10.90 34.29 -11.42
N ILE A 755 -11.65 34.40 -10.33
CA ILE A 755 -11.42 33.67 -9.08
C ILE A 755 -11.55 32.15 -9.27
N MET A 756 -12.51 31.71 -10.07
CA MET A 756 -12.67 30.29 -10.42
C MET A 756 -11.47 29.77 -11.23
N ALA A 757 -10.99 30.52 -12.23
CA ALA A 757 -9.85 30.19 -13.04
C ALA A 757 -8.56 30.14 -12.20
N LEU A 758 -8.39 31.09 -11.29
CA LEU A 758 -7.27 31.09 -10.34
C LEU A 758 -7.29 29.88 -9.42
N GLY A 759 -8.46 29.53 -8.88
CA GLY A 759 -8.64 28.31 -8.08
C GLY A 759 -8.25 27.06 -8.85
N PHE A 760 -8.69 26.94 -10.11
CA PHE A 760 -8.33 25.85 -11.01
C PHE A 760 -6.82 25.76 -11.26
N THR A 761 -6.20 26.88 -11.61
CA THR A 761 -4.74 26.92 -11.86
C THR A 761 -3.94 26.59 -10.59
N SER A 762 -4.37 27.08 -9.44
CA SER A 762 -3.75 26.78 -8.14
C SER A 762 -3.94 25.30 -7.74
N MET A 763 -5.08 24.68 -8.08
CA MET A 763 -5.29 23.25 -7.94
C MET A 763 -4.27 22.45 -8.77
N MET A 764 -3.93 22.91 -9.99
CA MET A 764 -2.90 22.26 -10.80
C MET A 764 -1.51 22.36 -10.17
N PHE A 765 -1.16 23.47 -9.51
CA PHE A 765 0.07 23.57 -8.71
C PHE A 765 0.07 22.62 -7.52
N GLY A 766 -1.06 22.46 -6.83
CA GLY A 766 -1.20 21.48 -5.78
C GLY A 766 -0.96 20.05 -6.26
N LEU A 767 -1.41 19.67 -7.47
CA LEU A 767 -1.09 18.38 -8.09
C LEU A 767 0.41 18.24 -8.40
N ILE A 768 1.11 19.31 -8.80
CA ILE A 768 2.57 19.29 -8.97
C ILE A 768 3.24 18.98 -7.64
N ILE A 769 2.90 19.71 -6.57
CA ILE A 769 3.44 19.46 -5.23
C ILE A 769 3.20 18.00 -4.82
N SER A 770 1.97 17.50 -4.99
CA SER A 770 1.59 16.13 -4.68
C SER A 770 2.42 15.08 -5.44
N SER A 771 2.81 15.39 -6.68
CA SER A 771 3.61 14.49 -7.52
C SER A 771 5.11 14.52 -7.22
N LEU A 772 5.62 15.61 -6.61
CA LEU A 772 7.04 15.79 -6.30
C LEU A 772 7.44 15.19 -4.96
N VAL A 773 6.55 15.22 -3.97
CA VAL A 773 6.85 14.79 -2.61
C VAL A 773 6.86 13.25 -2.49
N LYS A 774 7.69 12.76 -1.57
CA LYS A 774 7.77 11.31 -1.26
C LYS A 774 6.85 10.91 -0.10
N THR A 775 6.52 11.84 0.79
CA THR A 775 5.68 11.61 1.99
C THR A 775 4.61 12.70 2.09
N ALA A 776 3.43 12.34 2.61
CA ALA A 776 2.30 13.27 2.74
C ALA A 776 2.56 14.44 3.70
N GLU A 777 3.46 14.27 4.69
CA GLU A 777 3.80 15.29 5.68
C GLU A 777 4.45 16.52 5.05
N LYS A 778 5.28 16.32 4.02
CA LYS A 778 5.99 17.41 3.31
C LYS A 778 5.08 18.27 2.44
N THR A 779 3.80 17.89 2.25
CA THR A 779 2.87 18.64 1.42
C THR A 779 2.43 19.96 2.04
N MET A 780 2.22 20.00 3.37
CA MET A 780 1.70 21.19 4.05
C MET A 780 2.68 22.37 4.07
N PRO A 781 3.97 22.18 4.40
CA PRO A 781 4.94 23.27 4.31
C PRO A 781 5.05 23.86 2.90
N LEU A 782 5.00 23.02 1.86
CA LEU A 782 5.04 23.47 0.47
C LEU A 782 3.77 24.21 0.04
N LEU A 783 2.60 23.79 0.55
CA LEU A 783 1.34 24.51 0.32
C LEU A 783 1.39 25.91 0.92
N VAL A 784 1.85 26.03 2.17
CA VAL A 784 1.98 27.33 2.85
C VAL A 784 2.98 28.22 2.12
N MET A 785 4.13 27.70 1.74
CA MET A 785 5.13 28.43 0.94
C MET A 785 4.53 28.91 -0.39
N PHE A 786 3.81 28.05 -1.11
CA PHE A 786 3.11 28.41 -2.34
C PHE A 786 2.14 29.58 -2.10
N ALA A 787 1.30 29.50 -1.05
CA ALA A 787 0.34 30.54 -0.73
C ALA A 787 1.00 31.88 -0.40
N ILE A 788 2.09 31.89 0.39
CA ILE A 788 2.84 33.10 0.72
C ILE A 788 3.44 33.75 -0.54
N VAL A 789 4.04 32.95 -1.42
CA VAL A 789 4.59 33.46 -2.68
C VAL A 789 3.49 34.10 -3.54
N GLN A 790 2.29 33.50 -3.59
CA GLN A 790 1.17 34.08 -4.32
C GLN A 790 0.74 35.44 -3.76
N VAL A 791 0.78 35.64 -2.45
CA VAL A 791 0.46 36.93 -1.81
C VAL A 791 1.45 38.00 -2.24
N VAL A 792 2.77 37.69 -2.19
CA VAL A 792 3.84 38.65 -2.45
C VAL A 792 3.84 39.18 -3.88
N PHE A 793 3.59 38.32 -4.86
CA PHE A 793 3.73 38.66 -6.27
C PHE A 793 2.41 39.10 -6.96
N THR A 794 1.42 39.54 -6.21
CA THR A 794 0.14 40.05 -6.78
C THR A 794 0.24 41.43 -7.44
N GLY A 795 1.15 42.27 -6.99
CA GLY A 795 1.25 43.68 -7.40
C GLY A 795 0.35 44.64 -6.61
N VAL A 796 -0.42 44.13 -5.61
CA VAL A 796 -1.30 44.93 -4.77
C VAL A 796 -0.55 45.53 -3.58
N LEU A 797 0.35 44.73 -2.94
CA LEU A 797 1.08 45.17 -1.73
C LEU A 797 2.18 46.17 -2.03
N PHE A 798 2.86 46.02 -3.17
CA PHE A 798 3.90 46.91 -3.65
C PHE A 798 3.99 46.86 -5.18
N GLN A 799 4.53 47.91 -5.74
CA GLN A 799 4.74 48.01 -7.19
C GLN A 799 5.70 46.94 -7.69
N ILE A 800 5.29 46.14 -8.66
CA ILE A 800 6.05 45.06 -9.26
C ILE A 800 6.53 45.42 -10.68
N PHE A 801 5.64 46.03 -11.47
CA PHE A 801 5.94 46.44 -12.84
C PHE A 801 7.10 47.45 -12.86
N ASP A 802 7.85 47.49 -13.98
CA ASP A 802 9.08 48.28 -14.17
C ASP A 802 10.26 47.90 -13.24
N LYS A 803 10.14 46.82 -12.43
CA LYS A 803 11.24 46.33 -11.62
C LYS A 803 11.86 45.08 -12.24
N ILE A 804 13.01 45.26 -12.89
CA ILE A 804 13.76 44.17 -13.53
C ILE A 804 14.01 43.04 -12.52
N GLY A 805 13.73 41.79 -12.92
CA GLY A 805 13.86 40.60 -12.13
C GLY A 805 12.59 40.26 -11.31
N VAL A 806 11.99 41.22 -10.63
CA VAL A 806 10.80 41.01 -9.82
C VAL A 806 9.56 40.79 -10.71
N GLU A 807 9.40 41.57 -11.73
CA GLU A 807 8.30 41.45 -12.70
C GLU A 807 8.34 40.13 -13.45
N GLN A 808 9.49 39.69 -13.93
CA GLN A 808 9.64 38.40 -14.62
C GLN A 808 9.32 37.19 -13.73
N VAL A 809 9.66 37.26 -12.45
CA VAL A 809 9.27 36.24 -11.47
C VAL A 809 7.77 36.29 -11.25
N ALA A 810 7.16 37.48 -11.15
CA ALA A 810 5.73 37.63 -10.96
C ALA A 810 4.90 37.05 -12.13
N TRP A 811 5.40 37.08 -13.36
CA TRP A 811 4.73 36.48 -14.53
C TRP A 811 4.58 34.95 -14.41
N LEU A 812 5.39 34.30 -13.57
CA LEU A 812 5.24 32.86 -13.28
C LEU A 812 4.13 32.58 -12.25
N MET A 813 3.60 33.62 -11.60
CA MET A 813 2.65 33.46 -10.49
C MET A 813 1.20 33.63 -10.99
N PRO A 814 0.34 32.61 -10.83
CA PRO A 814 -1.07 32.68 -11.22
C PRO A 814 -1.81 33.86 -10.62
N SER A 815 -1.53 34.22 -9.36
CA SER A 815 -2.17 35.35 -8.67
C SER A 815 -1.91 36.69 -9.34
N ARG A 816 -0.77 36.89 -9.97
CA ARG A 816 -0.44 38.11 -10.70
C ARG A 816 -1.42 38.34 -11.87
N TRP A 817 -1.65 37.32 -12.69
CA TRP A 817 -2.55 37.35 -13.84
C TRP A 817 -4.01 37.44 -13.44
N ALA A 818 -4.40 36.75 -12.36
CA ALA A 818 -5.75 36.83 -11.83
C ALA A 818 -6.05 38.23 -11.27
N ILE A 819 -5.11 38.84 -10.53
CA ILE A 819 -5.26 40.23 -10.08
C ILE A 819 -5.19 41.17 -11.27
N GLY A 820 -4.45 40.85 -12.33
CA GLY A 820 -4.46 41.59 -13.60
C GLY A 820 -5.89 41.66 -14.17
N ALA A 821 -6.50 40.50 -14.45
CA ALA A 821 -7.84 40.43 -15.02
C ALA A 821 -8.91 41.05 -14.10
N ALA A 822 -8.92 40.74 -12.80
CA ALA A 822 -9.86 41.35 -11.85
C ALA A 822 -9.61 42.87 -11.70
N GLY A 823 -8.38 43.32 -11.75
CA GLY A 823 -7.97 44.72 -11.72
C GLY A 823 -8.35 45.47 -12.97
N ALA A 824 -8.30 44.85 -14.15
CA ALA A 824 -8.84 45.37 -15.38
C ALA A 824 -10.37 45.62 -15.27
N THR A 825 -11.13 44.64 -14.70
CA THR A 825 -12.56 44.80 -14.47
C THR A 825 -12.87 45.94 -13.48
N ALA A 826 -12.15 45.99 -12.36
CA ALA A 826 -12.33 46.99 -11.30
C ALA A 826 -11.68 48.37 -11.63
N ASN A 827 -10.92 48.48 -12.72
CA ASN A 827 -10.14 49.66 -13.07
C ASN A 827 -9.16 50.10 -11.97
N LEU A 828 -8.34 49.18 -11.50
CA LEU A 828 -7.42 49.41 -10.37
C LEU A 828 -6.39 50.52 -10.67
N ASN A 829 -6.02 50.80 -11.89
CA ASN A 829 -5.17 51.91 -12.23
C ASN A 829 -5.76 53.29 -11.79
N VAL A 830 -7.09 53.40 -11.78
CA VAL A 830 -7.80 54.62 -11.32
C VAL A 830 -7.99 54.56 -9.79
N LEU A 831 -8.39 53.37 -9.26
CA LEU A 831 -8.71 53.22 -7.82
C LEU A 831 -7.44 53.22 -6.95
N MET A 832 -6.32 52.68 -7.44
CA MET A 832 -5.12 52.50 -6.69
C MET A 832 -3.86 52.86 -7.49
N PRO A 833 -3.72 54.13 -7.91
CA PRO A 833 -2.53 54.57 -8.67
C PRO A 833 -1.27 54.51 -7.82
N TRP A 834 -0.17 54.06 -8.40
CA TRP A 834 1.12 54.02 -7.76
C TRP A 834 1.78 55.42 -7.79
N PRO A 835 2.12 56.01 -6.63
CA PRO A 835 2.76 57.34 -6.61
C PRO A 835 4.09 57.32 -7.33
N GLY A 836 4.22 58.25 -8.32
CA GLY A 836 5.47 58.41 -9.07
C GLY A 836 5.77 57.35 -10.12
N ALA A 837 4.81 56.43 -10.39
CA ALA A 837 4.90 55.41 -11.41
C ALA A 837 3.77 55.55 -12.44
N GLY A 838 3.95 54.99 -13.62
CA GLY A 838 2.89 54.89 -14.62
C GLY A 838 1.79 53.87 -14.20
N PRO A 839 0.72 53.73 -15.02
CA PRO A 839 -0.28 52.72 -14.82
C PRO A 839 0.33 51.32 -15.01
N ASP A 840 -0.15 50.35 -14.22
CA ASP A 840 0.25 48.94 -14.40
C ASP A 840 -0.41 48.40 -15.69
N PRO A 841 0.39 47.90 -16.65
CA PRO A 841 -0.14 47.43 -17.94
C PRO A 841 -1.19 46.31 -17.80
N LEU A 842 -1.04 45.44 -16.78
CA LEU A 842 -1.97 44.35 -16.55
C LEU A 842 -3.32 44.80 -15.94
N TRP A 843 -3.41 46.04 -15.45
CA TRP A 843 -4.66 46.59 -14.91
C TRP A 843 -5.38 47.51 -15.93
N GLU A 844 -4.96 47.47 -17.19
CA GLU A 844 -5.59 48.31 -18.23
C GLU A 844 -7.06 47.90 -18.41
N HIS A 845 -7.99 48.87 -18.26
CA HIS A 845 -9.44 48.63 -18.30
C HIS A 845 -9.92 48.40 -19.74
N THR A 846 -9.53 47.27 -20.30
CA THR A 846 -9.86 46.81 -21.67
C THR A 846 -10.18 45.32 -21.70
N ALA A 847 -11.13 44.95 -22.54
CA ALA A 847 -11.49 43.53 -22.75
C ALA A 847 -10.31 42.72 -23.29
N THR A 848 -9.47 43.35 -24.10
CA THR A 848 -8.25 42.70 -24.67
C THR A 848 -7.31 42.28 -23.55
N GLN A 849 -7.00 43.15 -22.59
CA GLN A 849 -6.13 42.86 -21.49
C GLN A 849 -6.72 41.77 -20.60
N TRP A 850 -8.00 41.86 -20.31
CA TRP A 850 -8.70 40.81 -19.54
C TRP A 850 -8.55 39.41 -20.20
N PHE A 851 -8.76 39.31 -21.53
CA PHE A 851 -8.58 38.05 -22.25
C PHE A 851 -7.13 37.57 -22.27
N VAL A 852 -6.15 38.46 -22.34
CA VAL A 852 -4.72 38.11 -22.26
C VAL A 852 -4.42 37.53 -20.90
N ASP A 853 -4.82 38.20 -19.82
CA ASP A 853 -4.58 37.77 -18.47
C ASP A 853 -5.24 36.40 -18.17
N MET A 854 -6.50 36.25 -18.55
CA MET A 854 -7.22 34.97 -18.44
C MET A 854 -6.59 33.87 -19.29
N GLY A 855 -6.16 34.22 -20.51
CA GLY A 855 -5.48 33.28 -21.41
C GLY A 855 -4.16 32.78 -20.85
N VAL A 856 -3.34 33.64 -20.27
CA VAL A 856 -2.09 33.28 -19.62
C VAL A 856 -2.34 32.46 -18.35
N LEU A 857 -3.30 32.89 -17.52
CA LEU A 857 -3.69 32.18 -16.30
C LEU A 857 -4.08 30.72 -16.58
N LEU A 858 -4.98 30.50 -17.55
CA LEU A 858 -5.39 29.17 -17.96
C LEU A 858 -4.27 28.42 -18.68
N GLY A 859 -3.45 29.12 -19.47
CA GLY A 859 -2.25 28.55 -20.12
C GLY A 859 -1.25 27.98 -19.11
N ILE A 860 -1.01 28.70 -18.02
CA ILE A 860 -0.19 28.20 -16.88
C ILE A 860 -0.82 26.91 -16.31
N GLY A 861 -2.13 26.88 -16.11
CA GLY A 861 -2.85 25.70 -15.64
C GLY A 861 -2.66 24.48 -16.56
N VAL A 862 -2.78 24.68 -17.88
CA VAL A 862 -2.55 23.62 -18.88
C VAL A 862 -1.08 23.15 -18.87
N LEU A 863 -0.14 24.08 -18.80
CA LEU A 863 1.30 23.76 -18.70
C LEU A 863 1.59 22.92 -17.45
N CYS A 864 1.02 23.29 -16.30
CA CYS A 864 1.09 22.49 -15.07
C CYS A 864 0.56 21.08 -15.29
N GLY A 865 -0.51 20.90 -16.06
CA GLY A 865 -1.05 19.60 -16.44
C GLY A 865 -0.04 18.72 -17.18
N PHE A 866 0.69 19.27 -18.13
CA PHE A 866 1.77 18.56 -18.81
C PHE A 866 2.92 18.20 -17.85
N VAL A 867 3.28 19.11 -16.95
CA VAL A 867 4.32 18.86 -15.93
C VAL A 867 3.89 17.70 -15.01
N VAL A 868 2.63 17.71 -14.51
CA VAL A 868 2.12 16.60 -13.68
C VAL A 868 2.12 15.29 -14.46
N ALA A 869 1.67 15.29 -15.72
CA ALA A 869 1.69 14.09 -16.57
C ALA A 869 3.10 13.53 -16.77
N ARG A 870 4.11 14.40 -16.85
CA ARG A 870 5.52 14.02 -16.90
C ARG A 870 6.04 13.47 -15.58
N LEU A 871 5.67 14.11 -14.46
CA LEU A 871 6.09 13.70 -13.12
C LEU A 871 5.46 12.35 -12.71
N LEU A 872 4.23 12.07 -13.12
CA LEU A 872 3.57 10.79 -12.87
C LEU A 872 4.34 9.59 -13.46
N ARG A 873 5.18 9.78 -14.48
CA ARG A 873 6.07 8.72 -14.98
C ARG A 873 7.03 8.21 -13.90
N ARG A 874 7.41 9.06 -12.95
CA ARG A 874 8.31 8.69 -11.84
C ARG A 874 7.67 7.71 -10.87
N HIS A 875 6.34 7.62 -10.87
CA HIS A 875 5.53 6.73 -10.04
C HIS A 875 5.04 5.49 -10.81
N GLU A 876 5.54 5.24 -12.01
CA GLU A 876 5.24 4.01 -12.75
C GLU A 876 6.24 2.91 -12.37
N PRO A 877 5.84 1.62 -12.44
CA PRO A 877 6.76 0.48 -12.27
C PRO A 877 7.99 0.62 -13.18
N GLU A 878 9.16 0.20 -12.71
CA GLU A 878 10.43 0.37 -13.46
C GLU A 878 10.38 -0.24 -14.85
N VAL A 879 9.70 -1.38 -15.00
CA VAL A 879 9.48 -2.06 -16.30
C VAL A 879 8.73 -1.17 -17.30
N MET A 880 7.91 -0.22 -16.85
CA MET A 880 7.10 0.66 -17.68
C MET A 880 7.70 2.07 -17.88
N ARG A 881 8.79 2.40 -17.19
CA ARG A 881 9.45 3.72 -17.31
C ARG A 881 10.33 3.84 -18.55
N LYS A 882 10.80 2.71 -19.07
CA LYS A 882 11.74 2.62 -20.21
C LYS A 882 11.06 2.79 -21.55
#